data_b2da4844d9fb5c93ef3a5248f65457a0
#
_entry.id   b2da4844d9fb5c93ef3a5248f65457a0
#
_cell.length_a   1.000
_cell.length_b   1.000
_cell.length_c   1.000
_cell.angle_alpha   90.00
_cell.angle_beta   90.00
_cell.angle_gamma   90.00
#
_symmetry.space_group_name_H-M   'P 1'
#
loop_
_entity.id
_entity.type
_entity.pdbx_description
1 polymer ?
#
loop_
_entity_poly.entity_id
_entity_poly.type
_entity_poly.pdbx_seq_one_letter_code
_entity_poly.pdbx_strand_id
1 'polypeptide(L)'
;MACTDPKPRRPLDGATHPTLNGFRSVLSAQLFGIARLTALIFISTPVTAAPILQPGPPGEPSIELRPDVAARVSQAGFSNEDIQFIQDMIVHHQQAIDMAQMVSERTNQQAFLDVAGRIEASQKDEIEFMQSWLTERDQSLVATSKPHDHDQMRHHKNMGMATLEEMQALASSTSTDFETQFLTLMIAHHEGALKMVKTLLKLSGSAFDPTLYQFITDLKNEQQTEINRMDILLAGLSTDPRAGLAAGFRDAAEAAHNMTLQASLPKPPGFFDPNNPSGLPPLRAKKSDKAAPDTSWVAQTTHWFQQLASPEGNLEHGRDSEDKPSERSKRSPLLSFSYTDMAFSGDLLAVGSYHGINLYKIETGERPALISSIVCPGGQGDVSIVGDLLLMSVEDNRGRVDCGLQGISDDISTERFRGLRIFDISNLERPIQVGQVQTCRGSHTHSVVASDDERIIVYNSGTSNVRKEEELAGCVGNIAGDTRTALFRIDVIEIPVKNPGDARIIDSPTVFEDLETGQMAGLWRGGKHDETSQETSQTNQCHDITVYPQANIAAGACSGNGIIFNIADPLKPQRLDAVTDTGFAYWHSATFNNDGTKVLFTDEWGGGGRPRCRTFDPMNWGANAIFDIVDQKLVFQSYYKLPAPQTKEENCVAHNGAIVPVPGRDIFVQAWYQGGISVIDFTDSKAPVEIGYFDRGPIHPTHLVTGGYWSSYWYQGRIYATEIVRGLDVLTLTPSEHLSTNEIAAAALADQGTTFNPQQQQPVTWPAEPVVARAYLDQLTRSSETPADLAVQVEAFLTMLQNPAKSAIDLSFALAGLTATLDAMDHRSAKGLSGLLRQLISQQQTTLAGRSDDSRTFPRAVALD
;
A
#
# COMPACT_ATOMS: atom_id res chain seq x y z
N MET A 1 10.67 26.22 50.97
CA MET A 1 10.39 25.34 52.09
C MET A 1 10.68 23.96 51.55
N ALA A 2 11.85 23.52 51.74
CA ALA A 2 12.47 22.81 52.84
C ALA A 2 12.04 21.36 52.83
N CYS A 3 13.01 20.54 52.41
CA CYS A 3 13.58 19.35 53.08
C CYS A 3 12.64 18.13 53.22
N THR A 4 13.03 16.90 52.94
CA THR A 4 14.24 16.17 53.30
C THR A 4 14.30 14.81 52.59
N ASP A 5 15.48 14.47 52.11
CA ASP A 5 15.99 13.11 51.96
C ASP A 5 16.16 12.41 53.32
N PRO A 6 16.18 11.10 53.40
CA PRO A 6 17.43 10.48 53.76
C PRO A 6 17.83 9.19 53.06
N LYS A 7 19.13 9.12 52.86
CA LYS A 7 20.00 8.02 52.52
C LYS A 7 20.15 6.94 53.64
N PRO A 8 21.05 5.99 53.59
CA PRO A 8 20.93 4.57 53.29
C PRO A 8 21.41 3.69 54.45
N ARG A 9 21.25 2.38 54.33
CA ARG A 9 22.00 1.42 55.19
C ARG A 9 22.54 0.24 54.36
N ARG A 10 23.83 0.12 54.43
CA ARG A 10 24.69 -1.06 54.30
C ARG A 10 24.94 -1.65 55.71
N PRO A 11 25.76 -2.72 55.86
CA PRO A 11 25.69 -4.14 55.48
C PRO A 11 25.92 -5.03 56.70
N LEU A 12 25.99 -6.35 56.54
CA LEU A 12 26.72 -7.33 57.38
C LEU A 12 26.89 -8.63 56.63
N ASP A 13 28.02 -8.92 56.26
CA ASP A 13 29.15 -9.74 56.58
C ASP A 13 28.89 -11.15 57.12
N GLY A 14 29.67 -12.08 56.61
CA GLY A 14 30.12 -13.24 57.24
C GLY A 14 30.14 -14.50 56.39
N ALA A 15 31.21 -14.77 55.64
CA ALA A 15 32.34 -15.67 55.90
C ALA A 15 31.87 -17.15 55.99
N THR A 16 32.48 -18.15 55.42
CA THR A 16 33.88 -18.52 55.22
C THR A 16 33.98 -19.77 54.34
N HIS A 17 34.99 -19.82 53.50
CA HIS A 17 35.58 -21.07 52.99
C HIS A 17 36.20 -21.88 54.11
N PRO A 18 36.48 -23.20 53.94
CA PRO A 18 37.85 -23.54 53.61
C PRO A 18 38.11 -24.64 52.58
N THR A 19 39.25 -24.45 51.98
CA THR A 19 40.08 -25.38 51.23
C THR A 19 40.67 -26.49 52.08
N LEU A 20 41.06 -27.62 51.49
CA LEU A 20 42.37 -28.26 51.55
C LEU A 20 42.35 -29.75 51.33
N ASN A 21 42.96 -30.21 50.30
CA ASN A 21 44.18 -31.04 50.21
C ASN A 21 44.22 -32.40 50.90
N GLY A 22 44.38 -33.40 50.09
CA GLY A 22 45.63 -34.16 50.03
C GLY A 22 45.73 -35.39 50.90
N PHE A 23 46.01 -36.48 50.38
CA PHE A 23 47.18 -37.30 50.73
C PHE A 23 47.15 -38.66 50.02
N ARG A 24 48.23 -38.91 49.46
CA ARG A 24 48.88 -40.08 48.93
C ARG A 24 48.91 -41.29 49.85
N SER A 25 48.88 -42.48 49.22
CA SER A 25 49.76 -43.60 49.28
C SER A 25 49.79 -44.44 50.66
N VAL A 26 49.83 -45.73 50.60
CA VAL A 26 50.98 -46.67 50.63
C VAL A 26 50.47 -48.07 50.87
N LEU A 27 50.87 -49.00 50.03
CA LEU A 27 51.49 -50.33 50.14
C LEU A 27 51.17 -51.28 51.35
N SER A 28 50.98 -52.44 50.91
CA SER A 28 51.64 -53.73 51.25
C SER A 28 50.69 -54.74 51.81
N ALA A 29 50.57 -55.85 51.24
CA ALA A 29 51.39 -57.05 51.01
C ALA A 29 50.88 -58.20 51.87
N GLN A 30 50.71 -59.35 51.15
CA GLN A 30 50.91 -60.74 51.57
C GLN A 30 49.90 -61.37 52.54
N LEU A 31 49.37 -62.58 52.39
CA LEU A 31 49.94 -63.86 52.04
C LEU A 31 48.84 -64.97 52.02
N PHE A 32 49.00 -65.84 51.06
CA PHE A 32 48.72 -67.29 51.02
C PHE A 32 47.34 -67.83 51.40
N GLY A 33 46.82 -68.66 50.50
CA GLY A 33 45.96 -69.77 50.84
C GLY A 33 45.24 -70.48 49.70
N ILE A 34 45.91 -71.29 48.91
CA ILE A 34 45.56 -72.59 48.31
C ILE A 34 44.12 -72.83 47.80
N ALA A 35 44.02 -72.92 46.50
CA ALA A 35 43.35 -73.89 45.64
C ALA A 35 41.95 -74.47 46.02
N ARG A 36 40.98 -74.19 45.21
CA ARG A 36 40.16 -75.24 44.49
C ARG A 36 39.66 -74.72 43.17
N LEU A 37 40.00 -75.41 42.10
CA LEU A 37 39.62 -75.31 40.74
C LEU A 37 38.08 -75.61 40.60
N THR A 38 37.30 -74.70 40.32
CA THR A 38 35.99 -74.85 39.74
C THR A 38 35.88 -73.92 38.51
N ALA A 39 35.93 -74.52 37.35
CA ALA A 39 35.72 -73.83 36.02
C ALA A 39 34.30 -73.36 36.00
N LEU A 40 34.10 -72.06 36.24
CA LEU A 40 32.91 -71.37 35.82
C LEU A 40 33.13 -70.91 34.34
N ILE A 41 32.41 -71.55 33.45
CA ILE A 41 32.25 -71.10 32.06
C ILE A 41 31.46 -69.82 32.14
N PHE A 42 32.13 -68.63 32.01
CA PHE A 42 31.48 -67.38 31.71
C PHE A 42 30.97 -67.46 30.27
N ILE A 43 29.66 -67.72 30.11
CA ILE A 43 28.95 -67.44 28.87
C ILE A 43 28.91 -65.92 28.83
N SER A 44 29.86 -65.31 28.11
CA SER A 44 29.75 -63.91 27.67
C SER A 44 28.58 -63.82 26.72
N THR A 45 27.43 -63.37 27.20
CA THR A 45 26.36 -62.89 26.33
C THR A 45 26.93 -61.73 25.48
N PRO A 46 26.87 -61.84 24.17
CA PRO A 46 27.26 -60.70 23.36
C PRO A 46 26.36 -59.51 23.72
N VAL A 47 26.96 -58.42 24.22
CA VAL A 47 26.27 -57.14 24.28
C VAL A 47 25.95 -56.79 22.85
N THR A 48 24.72 -57.08 22.40
CA THR A 48 24.23 -56.59 21.13
C THR A 48 24.19 -55.08 21.22
N ALA A 49 24.98 -54.43 20.43
CA ALA A 49 24.92 -52.97 20.25
C ALA A 49 23.48 -52.59 19.90
N ALA A 50 23.00 -51.42 20.44
CA ALA A 50 21.67 -50.90 20.10
C ALA A 50 21.56 -50.72 18.57
N PRO A 51 20.43 -51.12 17.94
CA PRO A 51 20.26 -51.02 16.49
C PRO A 51 20.29 -49.57 16.04
N ILE A 52 20.95 -49.28 14.93
CA ILE A 52 20.92 -48.02 14.23
C ILE A 52 19.79 -48.09 13.21
N LEU A 53 18.73 -47.31 13.38
CA LEU A 53 17.53 -47.39 12.56
C LEU A 53 17.42 -46.19 11.62
N GLN A 54 17.19 -46.48 10.36
CA GLN A 54 16.73 -45.52 9.36
C GLN A 54 15.20 -45.64 9.22
N PRO A 55 14.41 -44.62 9.60
CA PRO A 55 12.95 -44.63 9.41
C PRO A 55 12.59 -44.79 7.92
N GLY A 56 11.59 -45.61 7.61
CA GLY A 56 10.93 -45.61 6.32
C GLY A 56 10.00 -44.40 6.11
N PRO A 57 9.36 -44.29 4.94
CA PRO A 57 8.27 -43.37 4.72
C PRO A 57 7.16 -43.52 5.77
N PRO A 58 6.29 -42.52 5.99
CA PRO A 58 5.19 -42.63 6.96
C PRO A 58 4.35 -43.92 6.76
N GLY A 59 4.33 -44.79 7.78
CA GLY A 59 3.65 -46.08 7.75
C GLY A 59 4.51 -47.29 7.33
N GLU A 60 5.74 -47.08 6.89
CA GLU A 60 6.67 -48.13 6.51
C GLU A 60 7.65 -48.45 7.65
N PRO A 61 8.12 -49.72 7.77
CA PRO A 61 9.05 -50.13 8.81
C PRO A 61 10.44 -49.47 8.63
N SER A 62 11.12 -49.24 9.76
CA SER A 62 12.50 -48.79 9.76
C SER A 62 13.48 -49.86 9.27
N ILE A 63 14.54 -49.45 8.61
CA ILE A 63 15.64 -50.33 8.14
C ILE A 63 16.79 -50.20 9.15
N GLU A 64 17.36 -51.34 9.56
CA GLU A 64 18.55 -51.38 10.43
C GLU A 64 19.81 -51.14 9.56
N LEU A 65 20.60 -50.14 9.97
CA LEU A 65 21.82 -49.74 9.29
C LEU A 65 23.05 -50.29 10.05
N ARG A 66 24.06 -50.70 9.33
CA ARG A 66 25.39 -50.96 9.88
C ARG A 66 26.08 -49.61 10.20
N PRO A 67 26.94 -49.56 11.25
CA PRO A 67 27.63 -48.33 11.66
C PRO A 67 28.42 -47.67 10.50
N ASP A 68 29.06 -48.44 9.67
CA ASP A 68 29.84 -47.96 8.52
C ASP A 68 28.93 -47.40 7.39
N VAL A 69 27.71 -47.86 7.29
CA VAL A 69 26.71 -47.34 6.35
C VAL A 69 26.09 -46.07 6.91
N ALA A 70 25.73 -46.07 8.17
CA ALA A 70 25.18 -44.89 8.85
C ALA A 70 26.17 -43.70 8.85
N ALA A 71 27.47 -43.98 8.97
CA ALA A 71 28.50 -42.97 8.90
C ALA A 71 28.73 -42.37 7.48
N ARG A 72 28.32 -43.09 6.41
CA ARG A 72 28.51 -42.58 5.02
C ARG A 72 27.54 -41.51 4.61
N VAL A 73 26.46 -41.31 5.37
CA VAL A 73 25.39 -40.27 5.07
C VAL A 73 25.95 -38.85 5.22
N SER A 74 27.11 -38.65 5.80
CA SER A 74 27.76 -37.36 6.00
C SER A 74 28.57 -36.85 4.81
N GLN A 75 28.53 -37.47 3.64
CA GLN A 75 29.15 -36.91 2.43
C GLN A 75 28.21 -35.84 1.84
N ALA A 76 28.10 -34.72 2.54
CA ALA A 76 27.53 -33.51 1.98
C ALA A 76 28.48 -33.00 0.89
N GLY A 77 28.08 -33.14 -0.36
CA GLY A 77 28.76 -32.53 -1.48
C GLY A 77 28.53 -31.05 -1.52
N PHE A 78 29.40 -30.35 -2.19
CA PHE A 78 29.19 -28.94 -2.55
C PHE A 78 29.14 -28.82 -4.08
N SER A 79 28.41 -27.80 -4.56
CA SER A 79 28.22 -27.54 -5.99
C SER A 79 29.23 -26.51 -6.50
N ASN A 80 29.36 -26.35 -7.82
CA ASN A 80 30.13 -25.25 -8.42
C ASN A 80 29.48 -23.90 -8.08
N GLU A 81 28.18 -23.87 -7.95
CA GLU A 81 27.42 -22.69 -7.56
C GLU A 81 27.69 -22.27 -6.12
N ASP A 82 27.95 -23.24 -5.21
CA ASP A 82 28.39 -22.95 -3.83
C ASP A 82 29.79 -22.31 -3.82
N ILE A 83 30.71 -22.82 -4.63
CA ILE A 83 32.06 -22.27 -4.77
C ILE A 83 31.98 -20.84 -5.31
N GLN A 84 31.23 -20.62 -6.38
CA GLN A 84 31.07 -19.32 -7.00
C GLN A 84 30.44 -18.31 -6.02
N PHE A 85 29.39 -18.72 -5.32
CA PHE A 85 28.73 -17.89 -4.30
C PHE A 85 29.72 -17.43 -3.22
N ILE A 86 30.56 -18.33 -2.71
CA ILE A 86 31.55 -17.98 -1.66
C ILE A 86 32.61 -17.04 -2.22
N GLN A 87 33.14 -17.30 -3.42
CA GLN A 87 34.12 -16.44 -4.06
C GLN A 87 33.58 -15.03 -4.31
N ASP A 88 32.35 -14.92 -4.81
CA ASP A 88 31.68 -13.64 -5.05
C ASP A 88 31.38 -12.91 -3.72
N MET A 89 30.98 -13.65 -2.68
CA MET A 89 30.67 -13.08 -1.37
C MET A 89 31.91 -12.56 -0.64
N ILE A 90 33.09 -13.17 -0.84
CA ILE A 90 34.38 -12.65 -0.32
C ILE A 90 34.65 -11.25 -0.90
N VAL A 91 34.50 -11.10 -2.22
CA VAL A 91 34.70 -9.80 -2.90
C VAL A 91 33.67 -8.79 -2.46
N HIS A 92 32.43 -9.23 -2.31
CA HIS A 92 31.32 -8.42 -1.82
C HIS A 92 31.62 -7.89 -0.41
N HIS A 93 31.96 -8.74 0.55
CA HIS A 93 32.27 -8.34 1.93
C HIS A 93 33.48 -7.42 2.05
N GLN A 94 34.47 -7.59 1.19
CA GLN A 94 35.61 -6.69 1.18
C GLN A 94 35.22 -5.24 0.89
N GLN A 95 34.24 -5.02 -0.02
CA GLN A 95 33.75 -3.66 -0.30
C GLN A 95 33.02 -3.06 0.92
N ALA A 96 32.27 -3.86 1.68
CA ALA A 96 31.64 -3.37 2.90
C ALA A 96 32.66 -2.93 3.94
N ILE A 97 33.76 -3.70 4.10
CA ILE A 97 34.88 -3.32 4.97
C ILE A 97 35.51 -2.01 4.48
N ASP A 98 35.73 -1.88 3.17
CA ASP A 98 36.33 -0.67 2.60
C ASP A 98 35.43 0.57 2.87
N MET A 99 34.12 0.45 2.76
CA MET A 99 33.17 1.51 3.13
C MET A 99 33.18 1.80 4.64
N ALA A 100 33.16 0.76 5.48
CA ALA A 100 33.14 0.91 6.94
C ALA A 100 34.39 1.61 7.48
N GLN A 101 35.57 1.34 6.92
CA GLN A 101 36.81 1.97 7.32
C GLN A 101 36.86 3.48 7.04
N MET A 102 36.05 3.98 6.11
CA MET A 102 35.98 5.42 5.83
C MET A 102 35.26 6.21 6.95
N VAL A 103 34.44 5.55 7.78
CA VAL A 103 33.51 6.21 8.73
C VAL A 103 34.27 6.98 9.80
N SER A 104 35.32 6.41 10.39
CA SER A 104 36.05 7.00 11.52
C SER A 104 36.74 8.33 11.20
N GLU A 105 37.01 8.59 9.92
CA GLU A 105 37.67 9.83 9.46
C GLU A 105 36.64 10.91 9.03
N ARG A 106 35.32 10.58 8.88
CA ARG A 106 34.33 11.43 8.24
C ARG A 106 33.13 11.79 9.10
N THR A 107 32.92 11.06 10.21
CA THR A 107 31.92 11.40 11.21
C THR A 107 32.41 11.10 12.61
N ASN A 108 31.92 11.87 13.58
CA ASN A 108 32.17 11.64 15.01
C ASN A 108 30.93 11.15 15.75
N GLN A 109 29.85 10.83 15.01
CA GLN A 109 28.63 10.31 15.60
C GLN A 109 28.81 8.86 16.04
N GLN A 110 28.66 8.60 17.34
CA GLN A 110 28.92 7.29 17.93
C GLN A 110 28.10 6.17 17.28
N ALA A 111 26.84 6.43 16.94
CA ALA A 111 25.97 5.44 16.29
C ALA A 111 26.52 4.91 14.96
N PHE A 112 27.16 5.78 14.17
CA PHE A 112 27.80 5.43 12.90
C PHE A 112 29.11 4.65 13.13
N LEU A 113 29.91 5.07 14.09
CA LEU A 113 31.11 4.35 14.48
C LEU A 113 30.80 2.94 14.98
N ASP A 114 29.71 2.79 15.75
CA ASP A 114 29.27 1.50 16.25
C ASP A 114 28.75 0.57 15.13
N VAL A 115 28.01 1.10 14.15
CA VAL A 115 27.56 0.34 12.98
C VAL A 115 28.75 -0.10 12.14
N ALA A 116 29.63 0.84 11.78
CA ALA A 116 30.81 0.53 10.97
C ALA A 116 31.72 -0.49 11.65
N GLY A 117 31.98 -0.34 12.95
CA GLY A 117 32.79 -1.28 13.72
C GLY A 117 32.21 -2.70 13.79
N ARG A 118 30.87 -2.84 13.90
CA ARG A 118 30.22 -4.16 13.85
C ARG A 118 30.33 -4.78 12.47
N ILE A 119 30.02 -4.01 11.40
CA ILE A 119 30.12 -4.49 10.03
C ILE A 119 31.56 -4.92 9.72
N GLU A 120 32.55 -4.11 10.07
CA GLU A 120 33.96 -4.45 9.84
C GLU A 120 34.36 -5.76 10.55
N ALA A 121 33.96 -5.94 11.81
CA ALA A 121 34.28 -7.13 12.59
C ALA A 121 33.58 -8.38 12.04
N SER A 122 32.27 -8.30 11.86
CA SER A 122 31.47 -9.42 11.34
C SER A 122 31.92 -9.84 9.95
N GLN A 123 32.08 -8.91 9.02
CA GLN A 123 32.44 -9.24 7.64
C GLN A 123 33.87 -9.77 7.52
N LYS A 124 34.81 -9.39 8.42
CA LYS A 124 36.13 -10.01 8.49
C LYS A 124 36.07 -11.46 8.91
N ASP A 125 35.29 -11.76 9.96
CA ASP A 125 35.09 -13.13 10.46
C ASP A 125 34.42 -14.01 9.38
N GLU A 126 33.45 -13.46 8.65
CA GLU A 126 32.76 -14.15 7.57
C GLU A 126 33.70 -14.40 6.37
N ILE A 127 34.57 -13.45 6.00
CA ILE A 127 35.60 -13.65 4.96
C ILE A 127 36.58 -14.78 5.38
N GLU A 128 37.04 -14.78 6.63
CA GLU A 128 37.93 -15.82 7.16
C GLU A 128 37.27 -17.20 7.11
N PHE A 129 36.01 -17.28 7.50
CA PHE A 129 35.22 -18.52 7.37
C PHE A 129 35.15 -18.99 5.90
N MET A 130 34.78 -18.09 4.97
CA MET A 130 34.63 -18.42 3.55
C MET A 130 35.95 -18.88 2.92
N GLN A 131 37.06 -18.22 3.25
CA GLN A 131 38.40 -18.62 2.81
C GLN A 131 38.80 -19.99 3.38
N SER A 132 38.50 -20.26 4.65
CA SER A 132 38.72 -21.56 5.28
C SER A 132 37.91 -22.65 4.61
N TRP A 133 36.62 -22.40 4.36
CA TRP A 133 35.70 -23.33 3.69
C TRP A 133 36.20 -23.76 2.30
N LEU A 134 36.69 -22.80 1.49
CA LEU A 134 37.28 -23.05 0.18
C LEU A 134 38.58 -23.86 0.29
N THR A 135 39.47 -23.46 1.18
CA THR A 135 40.77 -24.10 1.38
C THR A 135 40.64 -25.54 1.85
N GLU A 136 39.77 -25.82 2.79
CA GLU A 136 39.46 -27.19 3.28
C GLU A 136 38.93 -28.13 2.21
N ARG A 137 38.41 -27.58 1.12
CA ARG A 137 37.84 -28.29 -0.04
C ARG A 137 38.72 -28.24 -1.28
N ASP A 138 39.96 -27.83 -1.14
CA ASP A 138 40.92 -27.66 -2.23
C ASP A 138 40.42 -26.74 -3.39
N GLN A 139 39.60 -25.71 -3.04
CA GLN A 139 39.06 -24.78 -4.01
C GLN A 139 39.87 -23.46 -4.03
N SER A 140 39.89 -22.81 -5.20
CA SER A 140 40.56 -21.52 -5.38
C SER A 140 39.81 -20.44 -4.58
N LEU A 141 40.58 -19.53 -3.96
CA LEU A 141 40.03 -18.32 -3.30
C LEU A 141 39.55 -17.25 -4.29
N VAL A 142 39.92 -17.37 -5.56
CA VAL A 142 39.59 -16.40 -6.61
C VAL A 142 38.84 -17.11 -7.73
N ALA A 143 37.77 -16.51 -8.23
CA ALA A 143 37.04 -17.02 -9.38
C ALA A 143 37.94 -17.17 -10.61
N THR A 144 37.95 -18.32 -11.25
CA THR A 144 38.81 -18.63 -12.39
C THR A 144 38.28 -18.15 -13.74
N SER A 145 37.03 -17.73 -13.81
CA SER A 145 36.41 -17.13 -14.99
C SER A 145 36.76 -15.64 -15.09
N LYS A 146 37.31 -15.19 -16.18
CA LYS A 146 37.43 -13.75 -16.52
C LYS A 146 36.18 -13.36 -17.33
N PRO A 147 35.16 -12.75 -16.75
CA PRO A 147 34.13 -12.12 -17.54
C PRO A 147 34.71 -10.95 -18.31
N HIS A 148 34.11 -10.56 -19.45
CA HIS A 148 34.42 -9.29 -20.10
C HIS A 148 34.05 -8.13 -19.17
N ASP A 149 34.81 -7.01 -19.16
CA ASP A 149 34.62 -5.88 -18.25
C ASP A 149 33.14 -5.40 -18.08
N HIS A 150 32.37 -5.41 -19.15
CA HIS A 150 30.92 -5.05 -19.10
C HIS A 150 30.05 -6.07 -18.35
N ASP A 151 30.39 -7.36 -18.40
CA ASP A 151 29.63 -8.40 -17.69
C ASP A 151 29.96 -8.40 -16.19
N GLN A 152 31.20 -8.07 -15.81
CA GLN A 152 31.58 -7.88 -14.40
C GLN A 152 30.86 -6.68 -13.79
N MET A 153 30.81 -5.53 -14.46
CA MET A 153 30.14 -4.34 -13.97
C MET A 153 28.63 -4.56 -13.78
N ARG A 154 27.99 -5.28 -14.70
CA ARG A 154 26.59 -5.67 -14.56
C ARG A 154 26.39 -6.67 -13.43
N HIS A 155 27.29 -7.64 -13.27
CA HIS A 155 27.25 -8.64 -12.20
C HIS A 155 27.36 -7.97 -10.82
N HIS A 156 28.36 -7.09 -10.61
CA HIS A 156 28.52 -6.35 -9.36
C HIS A 156 27.30 -5.50 -9.01
N LYS A 157 26.71 -4.80 -9.99
CA LYS A 157 25.48 -4.02 -9.78
C LYS A 157 24.31 -4.91 -9.38
N ASN A 158 24.19 -6.11 -9.94
CA ASN A 158 23.14 -7.06 -9.56
C ASN A 158 23.32 -7.61 -8.14
N MET A 159 24.53 -7.57 -7.60
CA MET A 159 24.86 -7.95 -6.22
C MET A 159 24.72 -6.78 -5.22
N GLY A 160 24.23 -5.61 -5.65
CA GLY A 160 24.09 -4.45 -4.78
C GLY A 160 25.39 -3.74 -4.42
N MET A 161 26.51 -4.10 -5.08
CA MET A 161 27.80 -3.46 -4.86
C MET A 161 27.80 -2.02 -5.38
N ALA A 162 28.43 -1.12 -4.62
CA ALA A 162 28.67 0.25 -5.05
C ALA A 162 29.61 0.29 -6.25
N THR A 163 29.31 1.15 -7.21
CA THR A 163 30.18 1.41 -8.38
C THR A 163 31.45 2.17 -7.97
N LEU A 164 32.41 2.21 -8.86
CA LEU A 164 33.63 2.98 -8.60
C LEU A 164 33.33 4.47 -8.39
N GLU A 165 32.40 5.01 -9.15
CA GLU A 165 31.96 6.40 -9.05
C GLU A 165 31.29 6.67 -7.69
N GLU A 166 30.42 5.75 -7.23
CA GLU A 166 29.75 5.86 -5.92
C GLU A 166 30.76 5.74 -4.78
N MET A 167 31.76 4.85 -4.86
CA MET A 167 32.82 4.74 -3.88
C MET A 167 33.69 6.00 -3.83
N GLN A 168 33.98 6.62 -5.00
CA GLN A 168 34.73 7.90 -5.07
C GLN A 168 33.90 9.06 -4.49
N ALA A 169 32.61 9.11 -4.79
CA ALA A 169 31.68 10.09 -4.21
C ALA A 169 31.62 9.96 -2.68
N LEU A 170 31.47 8.74 -2.16
CA LEU A 170 31.51 8.45 -0.73
C LEU A 170 32.85 8.89 -0.10
N ALA A 171 33.96 8.55 -0.71
CA ALA A 171 35.27 8.91 -0.21
C ALA A 171 35.54 10.43 -0.17
N SER A 172 34.86 11.19 -1.03
CA SER A 172 34.98 12.67 -1.10
C SER A 172 33.96 13.41 -0.25
N SER A 173 32.90 12.76 0.23
CA SER A 173 31.84 13.35 1.07
C SER A 173 32.29 13.44 2.54
N THR A 174 31.61 14.31 3.31
CA THR A 174 31.86 14.51 4.75
C THR A 174 30.56 14.85 5.47
N SER A 175 30.55 14.71 6.80
CA SER A 175 29.40 15.05 7.66
C SER A 175 28.12 14.31 7.23
N THR A 176 26.96 14.96 7.28
CA THR A 176 25.65 14.37 6.96
C THR A 176 25.57 13.82 5.54
N ASP A 177 26.24 14.43 4.57
CA ASP A 177 26.29 13.92 3.19
C ASP A 177 27.02 12.57 3.13
N PHE A 178 28.12 12.44 3.85
CA PHE A 178 28.82 11.16 4.00
C PHE A 178 27.95 10.13 4.72
N GLU A 179 27.35 10.52 5.83
CA GLU A 179 26.49 9.65 6.64
C GLU A 179 25.32 9.08 5.82
N THR A 180 24.65 9.94 5.06
CA THR A 180 23.55 9.56 4.17
C THR A 180 24.01 8.61 3.07
N GLN A 181 25.12 8.92 2.37
CA GLN A 181 25.65 8.09 1.30
C GLN A 181 26.15 6.75 1.83
N PHE A 182 26.87 6.74 2.96
CA PHE A 182 27.36 5.52 3.60
C PHE A 182 26.22 4.55 3.92
N LEU A 183 25.16 5.04 4.60
CA LEU A 183 24.01 4.19 4.96
C LEU A 183 23.27 3.70 3.71
N THR A 184 23.05 4.57 2.73
CA THR A 184 22.35 4.22 1.48
C THR A 184 23.08 3.12 0.72
N LEU A 185 24.39 3.29 0.52
CA LEU A 185 25.21 2.30 -0.19
C LEU A 185 25.35 0.99 0.59
N MET A 186 25.49 1.07 1.92
CA MET A 186 25.66 -0.11 2.76
C MET A 186 24.35 -0.91 2.87
N ILE A 187 23.20 -0.25 2.92
CA ILE A 187 21.88 -0.93 2.87
C ILE A 187 21.74 -1.65 1.53
N ALA A 188 21.96 -0.98 0.40
CA ALA A 188 21.89 -1.59 -0.93
C ALA A 188 22.85 -2.78 -1.08
N HIS A 189 24.05 -2.68 -0.51
CA HIS A 189 25.03 -3.73 -0.46
C HIS A 189 24.52 -4.95 0.33
N HIS A 190 23.99 -4.76 1.52
CA HIS A 190 23.41 -5.85 2.34
C HIS A 190 22.18 -6.49 1.69
N GLU A 191 21.31 -5.72 1.02
CA GLU A 191 20.21 -6.28 0.23
C GLU A 191 20.72 -7.14 -0.93
N GLY A 192 21.85 -6.75 -1.53
CA GLY A 192 22.56 -7.54 -2.53
C GLY A 192 22.98 -8.91 -1.99
N ALA A 193 23.58 -8.98 -0.80
CA ALA A 193 23.92 -10.24 -0.14
C ALA A 193 22.69 -11.13 0.10
N LEU A 194 21.60 -10.56 0.58
CA LEU A 194 20.33 -11.29 0.75
C LEU A 194 19.80 -11.86 -0.57
N LYS A 195 19.93 -11.11 -1.66
CA LYS A 195 19.56 -11.56 -3.01
C LYS A 195 20.46 -12.69 -3.51
N MET A 196 21.77 -12.63 -3.26
CA MET A 196 22.72 -13.70 -3.57
C MET A 196 22.35 -14.99 -2.83
N VAL A 197 22.14 -14.93 -1.52
CA VAL A 197 21.67 -16.06 -0.70
C VAL A 197 20.37 -16.64 -1.25
N LYS A 198 19.37 -15.81 -1.53
CA LYS A 198 18.09 -16.24 -2.09
C LYS A 198 18.25 -16.93 -3.45
N THR A 199 19.18 -16.46 -4.27
CA THR A 199 19.47 -17.05 -5.58
C THR A 199 20.12 -18.42 -5.43
N LEU A 200 21.16 -18.56 -4.58
CA LEU A 200 21.80 -19.82 -4.27
C LEU A 200 20.79 -20.87 -3.80
N LEU A 201 19.96 -20.54 -2.82
CA LEU A 201 18.96 -21.44 -2.24
C LEU A 201 17.85 -21.88 -3.21
N LYS A 202 17.70 -21.22 -4.37
CA LYS A 202 16.78 -21.65 -5.44
C LYS A 202 17.38 -22.68 -6.39
N LEU A 203 18.70 -22.81 -6.41
CA LEU A 203 19.40 -23.73 -7.30
C LEU A 203 19.36 -25.15 -6.74
N SER A 204 18.96 -26.11 -7.56
CA SER A 204 18.89 -27.49 -7.15
C SER A 204 20.29 -28.05 -6.93
N GLY A 205 20.55 -28.63 -5.75
CA GLY A 205 21.86 -29.21 -5.41
C GLY A 205 22.83 -28.26 -4.72
N SER A 206 22.46 -26.98 -4.53
CA SER A 206 23.29 -26.01 -3.82
C SER A 206 22.99 -26.00 -2.32
N ALA A 207 23.93 -25.53 -1.53
CA ALA A 207 23.86 -25.46 -0.06
C ALA A 207 23.55 -26.81 0.64
N PHE A 208 24.01 -27.92 0.07
CA PHE A 208 23.91 -29.25 0.69
C PHE A 208 24.93 -29.48 1.80
N ASP A 209 26.07 -28.75 1.77
CA ASP A 209 27.04 -28.75 2.84
C ASP A 209 26.38 -28.13 4.09
N PRO A 210 26.26 -28.89 5.22
CA PRO A 210 25.61 -28.38 6.43
C PRO A 210 26.30 -27.14 7.01
N THR A 211 27.62 -27.05 6.88
CA THR A 211 28.41 -25.92 7.37
C THR A 211 28.12 -24.67 6.55
N LEU A 212 28.08 -24.83 5.22
CA LEU A 212 27.68 -23.74 4.32
C LEU A 212 26.22 -23.34 4.57
N TYR A 213 25.32 -24.28 4.70
CA TYR A 213 23.90 -23.99 4.95
C TYR A 213 23.67 -23.21 6.24
N GLN A 214 24.39 -23.60 7.31
CA GLN A 214 24.34 -22.85 8.58
C GLN A 214 24.88 -21.44 8.38
N PHE A 215 26.05 -21.29 7.76
CA PHE A 215 26.68 -20.01 7.48
C PHE A 215 25.75 -19.05 6.70
N ILE A 216 25.17 -19.49 5.59
CA ILE A 216 24.29 -18.63 4.79
C ILE A 216 22.98 -18.27 5.53
N THR A 217 22.53 -19.12 6.46
CA THR A 217 21.35 -18.83 7.29
C THR A 217 21.67 -17.76 8.33
N ASP A 218 22.83 -17.84 8.96
CA ASP A 218 23.30 -16.85 9.93
C ASP A 218 23.60 -15.51 9.24
N LEU A 219 24.33 -15.53 8.13
CA LEU A 219 24.59 -14.36 7.28
C LEU A 219 23.29 -13.65 6.89
N LYS A 220 22.30 -14.38 6.41
CA LYS A 220 20.98 -13.81 6.07
C LYS A 220 20.34 -13.07 7.25
N ASN A 221 20.36 -13.64 8.44
CA ASN A 221 19.73 -13.05 9.63
C ASN A 221 20.51 -11.81 10.09
N GLU A 222 21.82 -11.85 10.03
CA GLU A 222 22.69 -10.76 10.41
C GLU A 222 22.58 -9.59 9.45
N GLN A 223 22.68 -9.82 8.15
CA GLN A 223 22.51 -8.79 7.11
C GLN A 223 21.14 -8.09 7.23
N GLN A 224 20.06 -8.84 7.44
CA GLN A 224 18.73 -8.24 7.66
C GLN A 224 18.68 -7.38 8.93
N THR A 225 19.36 -7.79 9.98
CA THR A 225 19.42 -7.04 11.25
C THR A 225 20.18 -5.73 11.08
N GLU A 226 21.30 -5.74 10.36
CA GLU A 226 22.08 -4.53 10.08
C GLU A 226 21.32 -3.58 9.14
N ILE A 227 20.62 -4.06 8.10
CA ILE A 227 19.72 -3.23 7.28
C ILE A 227 18.73 -2.48 8.16
N ASN A 228 18.05 -3.17 9.08
CA ASN A 228 17.06 -2.54 9.95
C ASN A 228 17.67 -1.46 10.87
N ARG A 229 18.89 -1.65 11.33
CA ARG A 229 19.61 -0.64 12.14
C ARG A 229 20.02 0.55 11.33
N MET A 230 20.58 0.33 10.13
CA MET A 230 20.99 1.38 9.22
C MET A 230 19.80 2.21 8.71
N ASP A 231 18.67 1.57 8.44
CA ASP A 231 17.44 2.25 8.04
C ASP A 231 16.95 3.24 9.10
N ILE A 232 16.97 2.83 10.38
CA ILE A 232 16.62 3.73 11.49
C ILE A 232 17.56 4.93 11.58
N LEU A 233 18.86 4.72 11.37
CA LEU A 233 19.83 5.82 11.37
C LEU A 233 19.62 6.74 10.18
N LEU A 234 19.38 6.18 8.99
CA LEU A 234 19.16 6.95 7.77
C LEU A 234 17.85 7.76 7.85
N ALA A 235 16.78 7.17 8.39
CA ALA A 235 15.55 7.90 8.67
C ALA A 235 15.77 9.04 9.66
N GLY A 236 16.62 8.83 10.67
CA GLY A 236 16.98 9.85 11.65
C GLY A 236 17.79 11.04 11.07
N LEU A 237 18.35 10.92 9.88
CA LEU A 237 18.99 12.02 9.14
C LEU A 237 18.00 12.84 8.31
N SER A 238 16.77 12.35 8.14
CA SER A 238 15.74 13.07 7.39
C SER A 238 15.35 14.36 8.13
N THR A 239 15.24 15.45 7.38
CA THR A 239 14.69 16.71 7.88
C THR A 239 13.17 16.78 7.74
N ASP A 240 12.53 15.76 7.16
CA ASP A 240 11.08 15.73 7.04
C ASP A 240 10.45 15.52 8.43
N PRO A 241 9.50 16.38 8.85
CA PRO A 241 8.89 16.28 10.17
C PRO A 241 8.09 15.00 10.43
N ARG A 242 7.76 14.24 9.39
CA ARG A 242 7.08 12.93 9.47
C ARG A 242 8.02 11.79 9.86
N ALA A 243 9.32 11.97 9.65
CA ALA A 243 10.28 10.92 9.95
C ALA A 243 10.38 10.65 11.46
N GLY A 244 10.15 9.40 11.86
CA GLY A 244 10.34 8.96 13.24
C GLY A 244 9.29 9.48 14.23
N LEU A 245 8.07 9.77 13.81
CA LEU A 245 6.95 10.12 14.68
C LEU A 245 6.73 9.05 15.76
N ALA A 246 6.42 9.48 16.99
CA ALA A 246 6.15 8.57 18.08
C ALA A 246 4.88 7.74 17.83
N ALA A 247 5.00 6.43 18.04
CA ALA A 247 3.92 5.48 17.85
C ALA A 247 2.81 5.62 18.89
N GLY A 248 1.58 5.35 18.49
CA GLY A 248 0.44 5.30 19.40
C GLY A 248 -0.89 5.01 18.70
N PHE A 249 -1.80 4.31 19.37
CA PHE A 249 -3.12 4.03 18.81
C PHE A 249 -4.01 5.28 18.79
N ARG A 250 -4.01 6.05 19.90
CA ARG A 250 -4.80 7.28 20.06
C ARG A 250 -3.96 8.52 20.38
N ASP A 251 -2.71 8.32 20.67
CA ASP A 251 -1.75 9.27 21.18
C ASP A 251 -0.45 9.28 20.36
N ALA A 252 -0.50 8.80 19.11
CA ALA A 252 0.61 8.93 18.18
C ALA A 252 0.97 10.40 17.97
N ALA A 253 2.25 10.69 17.77
CA ALA A 253 2.66 12.01 17.35
C ALA A 253 2.11 12.32 15.93
N GLU A 254 1.87 13.59 15.67
CA GLU A 254 1.31 14.07 14.40
C GLU A 254 2.27 15.08 13.75
N ALA A 255 2.31 15.05 12.42
CA ALA A 255 2.96 16.06 11.60
C ALA A 255 1.99 16.54 10.52
N ALA A 256 1.88 17.86 10.35
CA ALA A 256 1.02 18.47 9.35
C ALA A 256 1.70 19.66 8.68
N HIS A 257 1.47 19.80 7.40
CA HIS A 257 1.90 20.96 6.62
C HIS A 257 0.77 21.37 5.69
N ASN A 258 0.37 22.64 5.75
CA ASN A 258 -0.72 23.22 4.96
C ASN A 258 -2.08 22.47 5.09
N MET A 259 -2.25 21.72 6.16
CA MET A 259 -3.46 20.99 6.52
C MET A 259 -3.73 21.08 8.03
N THR A 260 -4.98 21.00 8.42
CA THR A 260 -5.41 20.97 9.82
C THR A 260 -6.45 19.89 10.04
N LEU A 261 -6.22 19.03 11.04
CA LEU A 261 -7.21 18.06 11.51
C LEU A 261 -8.33 18.80 12.26
N GLN A 262 -9.55 18.70 11.77
CA GLN A 262 -10.73 19.34 12.36
C GLN A 262 -11.47 18.42 13.33
N ALA A 263 -11.55 17.14 12.97
CA ALA A 263 -12.20 16.13 13.79
C ALA A 263 -11.60 14.75 13.54
N SER A 264 -11.56 13.96 14.62
CA SER A 264 -11.24 12.52 14.55
C SER A 264 -12.37 11.76 15.27
N LEU A 265 -13.06 10.90 14.52
CA LEU A 265 -14.16 10.09 15.01
C LEU A 265 -13.70 8.65 15.17
N PRO A 266 -13.77 8.04 16.37
CA PRO A 266 -13.52 6.63 16.53
C PRO A 266 -14.59 5.82 15.81
N LYS A 267 -14.27 4.59 15.41
CA LYS A 267 -15.26 3.64 14.91
C LYS A 267 -16.38 3.43 15.95
N PRO A 268 -17.64 3.35 15.53
CA PRO A 268 -18.76 3.15 16.46
C PRO A 268 -18.69 1.77 17.13
N PRO A 269 -19.37 1.58 18.29
CA PRO A 269 -19.51 0.28 18.91
C PRO A 269 -20.05 -0.78 17.93
N GLY A 270 -19.45 -1.97 17.93
CA GLY A 270 -19.75 -3.03 16.95
C GLY A 270 -18.87 -3.03 15.70
N PHE A 271 -18.11 -1.96 15.44
CA PHE A 271 -17.21 -1.85 14.30
C PHE A 271 -15.71 -1.88 14.67
N PHE A 272 -15.40 -2.42 15.82
CA PHE A 272 -14.05 -2.75 16.28
C PHE A 272 -14.10 -3.93 17.25
N ASP A 273 -13.00 -4.64 17.42
CA ASP A 273 -12.85 -5.68 18.44
C ASP A 273 -12.55 -5.03 19.80
N PRO A 274 -13.45 -5.11 20.81
CA PRO A 274 -13.19 -4.53 22.13
C PRO A 274 -11.94 -5.08 22.83
N ASN A 275 -11.53 -6.33 22.48
CA ASN A 275 -10.35 -6.98 23.03
C ASN A 275 -9.06 -6.65 22.26
N ASN A 276 -9.20 -6.06 21.06
CA ASN A 276 -8.08 -5.69 20.18
C ASN A 276 -8.39 -4.40 19.42
N PRO A 277 -8.67 -3.28 20.08
CA PRO A 277 -9.12 -2.06 19.43
C PRO A 277 -8.08 -1.44 18.49
N SER A 278 -6.79 -1.71 18.72
CA SER A 278 -5.67 -1.24 17.88
C SER A 278 -5.35 -2.15 16.69
N GLY A 279 -6.16 -3.20 16.44
CA GLY A 279 -5.98 -4.04 15.27
C GLY A 279 -4.68 -4.84 15.23
N LEU A 280 -4.08 -5.17 16.38
CA LEU A 280 -2.87 -5.99 16.42
C LEU A 280 -3.08 -7.31 15.67
N PRO A 281 -2.07 -7.80 14.95
CA PRO A 281 -2.19 -9.06 14.22
C PRO A 281 -2.50 -10.24 15.16
N PRO A 282 -3.18 -11.28 14.67
CA PRO A 282 -3.45 -12.49 15.45
C PRO A 282 -2.17 -13.10 16.01
N LEU A 283 -2.22 -13.55 17.28
CA LEU A 283 -1.09 -14.21 17.89
C LEU A 283 -0.80 -15.53 17.17
N ARG A 284 0.45 -15.74 16.77
CA ARG A 284 0.88 -17.07 16.29
C ARG A 284 0.83 -18.05 17.46
N ALA A 285 0.23 -19.24 17.26
CA ALA A 285 0.30 -20.30 18.25
C ALA A 285 1.78 -20.60 18.52
N LYS A 286 2.22 -20.56 19.80
CA LYS A 286 3.52 -21.11 20.18
C LYS A 286 3.48 -22.59 19.79
N LYS A 287 4.42 -23.05 18.93
CA LYS A 287 4.61 -24.49 18.72
C LYS A 287 4.83 -25.09 20.10
N SER A 288 3.97 -26.01 20.50
CA SER A 288 4.20 -26.75 21.74
C SER A 288 5.49 -27.57 21.54
N ASP A 289 6.39 -27.56 22.51
CA ASP A 289 7.66 -28.29 22.47
C ASP A 289 7.49 -29.83 22.38
N LYS A 290 6.34 -30.32 21.99
CA LYS A 290 5.96 -31.73 21.85
C LYS A 290 5.47 -32.12 20.45
N ALA A 291 5.85 -31.43 19.42
CA ALA A 291 5.61 -31.90 18.05
C ALA A 291 6.91 -32.47 17.47
N ALA A 292 6.83 -33.68 16.94
CA ALA A 292 7.88 -34.30 16.15
C ALA A 292 8.36 -33.32 15.04
N PRO A 293 9.62 -33.39 14.59
CA PRO A 293 10.14 -32.44 13.61
C PRO A 293 9.34 -32.58 12.33
N ASP A 294 8.55 -31.55 12.02
CA ASP A 294 7.87 -31.42 10.75
C ASP A 294 8.90 -30.98 9.70
N THR A 295 9.28 -31.91 8.84
CA THR A 295 10.30 -31.75 7.81
C THR A 295 9.83 -30.97 6.60
N SER A 296 8.68 -30.31 6.63
CA SER A 296 8.14 -29.59 5.47
C SER A 296 8.32 -28.06 5.56
N TRP A 297 9.54 -27.57 5.81
CA TRP A 297 9.85 -26.14 5.66
C TRP A 297 9.62 -25.65 4.21
N VAL A 298 9.75 -26.53 3.22
CA VAL A 298 9.41 -26.24 1.82
C VAL A 298 7.91 -25.96 1.67
N ALA A 299 7.05 -26.71 2.35
CA ALA A 299 5.62 -26.46 2.34
C ALA A 299 5.26 -25.16 3.10
N GLN A 300 5.96 -24.84 4.19
CA GLN A 300 5.75 -23.60 4.94
C GLN A 300 6.26 -22.36 4.19
N THR A 301 7.36 -22.43 3.48
CA THR A 301 7.85 -21.33 2.64
C THR A 301 7.01 -21.18 1.37
N THR A 302 6.58 -22.29 0.73
CA THR A 302 5.67 -22.21 -0.42
C THR A 302 4.30 -21.72 0.00
N HIS A 303 3.78 -22.13 1.15
CA HIS A 303 2.53 -21.63 1.70
C HIS A 303 2.63 -20.16 2.14
N TRP A 304 3.79 -19.75 2.70
CA TRP A 304 4.05 -18.36 3.05
C TRP A 304 4.21 -17.48 1.80
N PHE A 305 4.88 -17.98 0.75
CA PHE A 305 4.97 -17.29 -0.54
C PHE A 305 3.65 -17.31 -1.33
N GLN A 306 2.83 -18.35 -1.19
CA GLN A 306 1.49 -18.38 -1.77
C GLN A 306 0.51 -17.47 -1.03
N GLN A 307 0.63 -17.32 0.29
CA GLN A 307 -0.11 -16.30 1.07
C GLN A 307 0.35 -14.87 0.77
N LEU A 308 1.58 -14.68 0.30
CA LEU A 308 2.14 -13.39 -0.08
C LEU A 308 1.93 -13.04 -1.56
N ALA A 309 1.68 -14.04 -2.38
CA ALA A 309 1.39 -13.90 -3.81
C ALA A 309 -0.11 -13.94 -4.13
N SER A 310 -0.95 -14.27 -3.14
CA SER A 310 -2.40 -14.19 -3.28
C SER A 310 -2.89 -12.92 -2.59
N PRO A 311 -3.63 -12.06 -3.26
CA PRO A 311 -4.22 -10.86 -2.65
C PRO A 311 -5.17 -11.18 -1.49
N GLU A 312 -5.48 -12.43 -1.24
CA GLU A 312 -6.42 -12.85 -0.19
C GLU A 312 -5.94 -14.08 0.55
N GLY A 313 -5.68 -13.89 1.85
CA GLY A 313 -5.30 -14.96 2.75
C GLY A 313 -6.45 -15.94 3.00
N ASN A 314 -6.44 -17.11 2.40
CA ASN A 314 -7.22 -18.23 2.84
C ASN A 314 -6.68 -18.72 4.17
N LEU A 315 -7.41 -18.45 5.25
CA LEU A 315 -7.24 -19.11 6.55
C LEU A 315 -7.94 -20.47 6.47
N GLU A 316 -7.21 -21.49 6.02
CA GLU A 316 -7.69 -22.87 6.22
C GLU A 316 -7.79 -23.18 7.72
N HIS A 317 -9.00 -23.41 8.18
CA HIS A 317 -9.28 -23.97 9.49
C HIS A 317 -9.02 -25.47 9.46
N GLY A 318 -7.85 -25.88 9.96
CA GLY A 318 -7.63 -27.28 10.34
C GLY A 318 -8.59 -27.69 11.46
N ARG A 319 -9.38 -28.72 11.24
CA ARG A 319 -10.20 -29.39 12.27
C ARG A 319 -9.30 -30.08 13.30
N ASP A 320 -9.81 -30.03 14.53
CA ASP A 320 -9.72 -30.96 15.64
C ASP A 320 -8.75 -30.65 16.77
N SER A 321 -9.37 -30.29 17.84
CA SER A 321 -9.34 -30.86 19.20
C SER A 321 -10.01 -29.90 20.16
N GLU A 322 -10.81 -30.46 21.06
CA GLU A 322 -11.41 -29.76 22.21
C GLU A 322 -10.30 -29.30 23.17
N ASP A 323 -9.52 -28.30 22.74
CA ASP A 323 -8.57 -27.62 23.60
C ASP A 323 -9.11 -26.23 23.95
N LYS A 324 -8.91 -25.86 25.22
CA LYS A 324 -9.27 -24.57 25.81
C LYS A 324 -8.95 -23.43 24.84
N PRO A 325 -9.81 -22.42 24.70
CA PRO A 325 -9.60 -21.32 23.76
C PRO A 325 -8.20 -20.72 23.97
N SER A 326 -7.34 -20.90 22.97
CA SER A 326 -6.00 -20.33 22.99
C SER A 326 -6.09 -18.79 22.96
N GLU A 327 -5.06 -18.09 23.42
CA GLU A 327 -5.00 -16.62 23.30
C GLU A 327 -5.22 -16.13 21.86
N ARG A 328 -4.98 -17.01 20.86
CA ARG A 328 -5.26 -16.78 19.45
C ARG A 328 -6.74 -16.52 19.16
N SER A 329 -7.67 -17.10 19.91
CA SER A 329 -9.12 -16.91 19.74
C SER A 329 -9.64 -15.59 20.33
N LYS A 330 -8.78 -14.81 21.00
CA LYS A 330 -9.16 -13.54 21.64
C LYS A 330 -9.00 -12.31 20.75
N ARG A 331 -8.39 -12.44 19.55
CA ARG A 331 -8.24 -11.37 18.59
C ARG A 331 -9.00 -11.69 17.31
N SER A 332 -9.78 -10.73 16.81
CA SER A 332 -10.41 -10.84 15.50
C SER A 332 -9.38 -11.07 14.39
N PRO A 333 -9.76 -11.80 13.32
CA PRO A 333 -8.92 -11.88 12.12
C PRO A 333 -8.56 -10.50 11.56
N LEU A 334 -7.42 -10.41 10.90
CA LEU A 334 -6.98 -9.21 10.21
C LEU A 334 -8.08 -8.68 9.27
N LEU A 335 -8.21 -7.37 9.18
CA LEU A 335 -9.17 -6.65 8.34
C LEU A 335 -10.64 -6.76 8.73
N SER A 336 -11.03 -7.62 9.69
CA SER A 336 -12.46 -7.86 10.00
C SER A 336 -13.30 -6.61 10.23
N PHE A 337 -12.70 -5.55 10.75
CA PHE A 337 -13.36 -4.28 11.06
C PHE A 337 -12.70 -3.08 10.36
N SER A 338 -11.91 -3.31 9.34
CA SER A 338 -11.21 -2.24 8.62
C SER A 338 -12.21 -1.30 7.96
N TYR A 339 -12.04 0.01 8.19
CA TYR A 339 -12.72 1.01 7.38
C TYR A 339 -12.08 1.04 6.00
N THR A 340 -12.92 1.28 5.00
CA THR A 340 -12.52 1.25 3.58
C THR A 340 -12.96 2.54 2.88
N ASP A 341 -13.80 2.44 1.88
CA ASP A 341 -14.15 3.54 1.01
C ASP A 341 -15.36 4.36 1.51
N MET A 342 -15.63 5.47 0.85
CA MET A 342 -16.66 6.43 1.20
C MET A 342 -17.44 6.87 -0.03
N ALA A 343 -18.74 7.17 0.16
CA ALA A 343 -19.56 7.85 -0.84
C ALA A 343 -20.38 8.96 -0.16
N PHE A 344 -20.71 10.00 -0.93
CA PHE A 344 -21.38 11.20 -0.41
C PHE A 344 -22.61 11.54 -1.25
N SER A 345 -23.66 12.04 -0.60
CA SER A 345 -24.83 12.61 -1.29
C SER A 345 -25.46 13.72 -0.45
N GLY A 346 -25.32 14.97 -0.87
CA GLY A 346 -25.75 16.13 -0.09
C GLY A 346 -25.05 16.20 1.27
N ASP A 347 -25.78 16.03 2.36
CA ASP A 347 -25.26 15.98 3.73
C ASP A 347 -25.09 14.56 4.28
N LEU A 348 -25.24 13.54 3.43
CA LEU A 348 -25.03 12.13 3.77
C LEU A 348 -23.61 11.70 3.39
N LEU A 349 -22.94 11.02 4.35
CA LEU A 349 -21.69 10.28 4.13
C LEU A 349 -21.91 8.81 4.48
N ALA A 350 -21.69 7.92 3.52
CA ALA A 350 -21.61 6.49 3.74
C ALA A 350 -20.13 6.08 3.87
N VAL A 351 -19.78 5.38 4.95
CA VAL A 351 -18.45 4.84 5.21
C VAL A 351 -18.53 3.32 5.19
N GLY A 352 -17.88 2.71 4.22
CA GLY A 352 -17.76 1.27 4.05
C GLY A 352 -16.74 0.64 4.99
N SER A 353 -16.88 -0.65 5.21
CA SER A 353 -15.93 -1.46 5.97
C SER A 353 -16.09 -2.94 5.65
N TYR A 354 -15.10 -3.75 6.01
CA TYR A 354 -15.18 -5.22 5.94
C TYR A 354 -16.32 -5.81 6.79
N HIS A 355 -16.90 -5.01 7.70
CA HIS A 355 -17.96 -5.44 8.62
C HIS A 355 -19.33 -4.93 8.22
N GLY A 356 -19.39 -3.94 7.33
CA GLY A 356 -20.63 -3.31 6.88
C GLY A 356 -20.46 -1.82 6.60
N ILE A 357 -21.50 -1.01 6.86
CA ILE A 357 -21.54 0.40 6.47
C ILE A 357 -21.97 1.25 7.67
N ASN A 358 -21.38 2.43 7.80
CA ASN A 358 -21.83 3.46 8.74
C ASN A 358 -22.32 4.69 7.97
N LEU A 359 -23.53 5.15 8.28
CA LEU A 359 -24.13 6.35 7.70
C LEU A 359 -23.97 7.52 8.65
N TYR A 360 -23.40 8.61 8.15
CA TYR A 360 -23.19 9.84 8.91
C TYR A 360 -23.88 11.01 8.24
N LYS A 361 -24.44 11.90 9.07
CA LYS A 361 -24.81 13.24 8.64
C LYS A 361 -23.60 14.16 8.75
N ILE A 362 -23.30 14.89 7.67
CA ILE A 362 -22.24 15.87 7.61
C ILE A 362 -22.85 17.26 7.39
N GLU A 363 -22.51 18.21 8.25
CA GLU A 363 -22.94 19.62 8.13
C GLU A 363 -21.72 20.52 8.08
N THR A 364 -21.81 21.60 7.32
CA THR A 364 -20.73 22.58 7.21
C THR A 364 -20.41 23.17 8.58
N GLY A 365 -19.16 23.04 9.01
CA GLY A 365 -18.70 23.56 10.30
C GLY A 365 -18.90 22.61 11.49
N GLU A 366 -19.64 21.50 11.33
CA GLU A 366 -19.92 20.55 12.39
C GLU A 366 -19.12 19.24 12.25
N ARG A 367 -19.04 18.48 13.33
CA ARG A 367 -18.47 17.13 13.36
C ARG A 367 -19.50 16.15 12.77
N PRO A 368 -19.10 15.21 11.90
CA PRO A 368 -20.01 14.18 11.39
C PRO A 368 -20.76 13.45 12.52
N ALA A 369 -22.08 13.31 12.37
CA ALA A 369 -22.94 12.64 13.33
C ALA A 369 -23.40 11.28 12.79
N LEU A 370 -23.15 10.20 13.54
CA LEU A 370 -23.62 8.86 13.15
C LEU A 370 -25.15 8.80 13.15
N ILE A 371 -25.74 8.39 12.04
CA ILE A 371 -27.18 8.15 11.88
C ILE A 371 -27.51 6.69 12.19
N SER A 372 -26.86 5.77 11.49
CA SER A 372 -27.07 4.33 11.65
C SER A 372 -25.85 3.51 11.21
N SER A 373 -25.85 2.23 11.57
CA SER A 373 -24.82 1.26 11.20
C SER A 373 -25.47 0.00 10.68
N ILE A 374 -25.07 -0.44 9.49
CA ILE A 374 -25.49 -1.69 8.85
C ILE A 374 -24.39 -2.71 9.07
N VAL A 375 -24.65 -3.78 9.81
CA VAL A 375 -23.70 -4.89 9.98
C VAL A 375 -24.00 -5.93 8.92
N CYS A 376 -23.05 -6.11 7.99
CA CYS A 376 -23.17 -7.07 6.90
C CYS A 376 -21.75 -7.48 6.43
N PRO A 377 -21.10 -8.41 7.13
CA PRO A 377 -19.73 -8.80 6.81
C PRO A 377 -19.61 -9.39 5.41
N GLY A 378 -18.52 -9.06 4.71
CA GLY A 378 -18.31 -9.58 3.36
C GLY A 378 -17.03 -9.09 2.67
N GLY A 379 -16.17 -8.38 3.39
CA GLY A 379 -14.92 -7.82 2.84
C GLY A 379 -15.16 -6.60 1.97
N GLN A 380 -14.12 -5.92 1.62
CA GLN A 380 -14.01 -4.63 0.92
C GLN A 380 -15.01 -3.56 1.40
N GLY A 381 -16.30 -3.71 1.11
CA GLY A 381 -17.29 -2.73 1.54
C GLY A 381 -17.17 -1.39 0.79
N ASP A 382 -16.62 -1.39 -0.43
CA ASP A 382 -16.69 -0.25 -1.33
C ASP A 382 -18.14 0.16 -1.58
N VAL A 383 -18.44 1.46 -1.55
CA VAL A 383 -19.81 1.96 -1.53
C VAL A 383 -20.06 3.03 -2.61
N SER A 384 -21.27 3.02 -3.18
CA SER A 384 -21.77 4.09 -4.04
C SER A 384 -23.21 4.45 -3.71
N ILE A 385 -23.60 5.72 -3.86
CA ILE A 385 -24.94 6.21 -3.64
C ILE A 385 -25.53 6.63 -4.98
N VAL A 386 -26.77 6.21 -5.28
CA VAL A 386 -27.54 6.65 -6.44
C VAL A 386 -28.98 6.89 -6.01
N GLY A 387 -29.39 8.15 -5.85
CA GLY A 387 -30.67 8.50 -5.27
C GLY A 387 -30.86 7.90 -3.88
N ASP A 388 -31.90 7.12 -3.68
CA ASP A 388 -32.21 6.43 -2.42
C ASP A 388 -31.61 5.00 -2.36
N LEU A 389 -30.73 4.64 -3.31
CA LEU A 389 -30.06 3.35 -3.32
C LEU A 389 -28.59 3.49 -2.93
N LEU A 390 -28.14 2.58 -2.06
CA LEU A 390 -26.75 2.41 -1.64
C LEU A 390 -26.25 1.06 -2.13
N LEU A 391 -25.19 1.06 -2.91
CA LEU A 391 -24.51 -0.12 -3.43
C LEU A 391 -23.34 -0.47 -2.52
N MET A 392 -23.06 -1.77 -2.33
CA MET A 392 -21.96 -2.26 -1.52
C MET A 392 -21.27 -3.46 -2.17
N SER A 393 -19.96 -3.38 -2.36
CA SER A 393 -19.10 -4.46 -2.85
C SER A 393 -18.87 -5.54 -1.80
N VAL A 394 -18.92 -6.81 -2.20
CA VAL A 394 -18.66 -7.97 -1.36
C VAL A 394 -17.85 -9.01 -2.12
N GLU A 395 -16.70 -9.40 -1.58
CA GLU A 395 -15.88 -10.46 -2.22
C GLU A 395 -15.24 -11.48 -1.26
N ASP A 396 -15.36 -11.28 0.05
CA ASP A 396 -14.83 -12.21 1.06
C ASP A 396 -15.62 -13.53 1.06
N ASN A 397 -14.92 -14.63 1.23
CA ASN A 397 -15.50 -15.97 1.34
C ASN A 397 -16.51 -16.12 2.50
N ARG A 398 -16.47 -15.22 3.50
CA ARG A 398 -17.38 -15.21 4.65
C ARG A 398 -18.71 -14.55 4.36
N GLY A 399 -18.84 -13.79 3.26
CA GLY A 399 -20.07 -13.11 2.89
C GLY A 399 -21.26 -14.07 2.78
N ARG A 400 -22.41 -13.69 3.35
CA ARG A 400 -23.64 -14.48 3.36
C ARG A 400 -24.78 -13.72 2.73
N VAL A 401 -25.71 -14.41 2.10
CA VAL A 401 -26.91 -13.81 1.49
C VAL A 401 -27.78 -13.06 2.51
N ASP A 402 -27.74 -13.47 3.77
CA ASP A 402 -28.53 -12.93 4.91
C ASP A 402 -27.75 -11.98 5.82
N CYS A 403 -26.55 -11.55 5.43
CA CYS A 403 -25.63 -10.76 6.27
C CYS A 403 -25.27 -11.41 7.63
N GLY A 404 -25.45 -12.73 7.77
CA GLY A 404 -25.20 -13.45 9.01
C GLY A 404 -23.74 -13.38 9.47
N LEU A 405 -23.53 -13.23 10.79
CA LEU A 405 -22.20 -13.08 11.42
C LEU A 405 -21.41 -14.39 11.51
N GLN A 406 -22.04 -15.54 11.31
CA GLN A 406 -21.44 -16.86 11.44
C GLN A 406 -20.48 -17.19 10.28
N GLY A 407 -20.52 -16.42 9.18
CA GLY A 407 -19.71 -16.68 7.99
C GLY A 407 -20.09 -17.99 7.29
N ILE A 408 -19.22 -18.47 6.40
CA ILE A 408 -19.35 -19.72 5.65
C ILE A 408 -18.03 -20.50 5.82
N SER A 409 -18.11 -21.73 6.32
CA SER A 409 -16.98 -22.65 6.48
C SER A 409 -16.85 -23.67 5.35
N ASP A 410 -17.95 -23.93 4.63
CA ASP A 410 -18.01 -24.97 3.60
C ASP A 410 -17.42 -24.46 2.28
N ASP A 411 -16.72 -25.34 1.55
CA ASP A 411 -16.14 -25.02 0.23
C ASP A 411 -17.21 -24.62 -0.80
N ILE A 412 -18.39 -25.19 -0.71
CA ILE A 412 -19.57 -24.94 -1.56
C ILE A 412 -20.74 -24.61 -0.66
N SER A 413 -21.39 -23.47 -0.86
CA SER A 413 -22.56 -23.08 -0.08
C SER A 413 -23.49 -22.16 -0.87
N THR A 414 -24.77 -22.52 -0.91
CA THR A 414 -25.84 -21.66 -1.48
C THR A 414 -26.11 -20.41 -0.65
N GLU A 415 -25.60 -20.34 0.59
CA GLU A 415 -25.70 -19.19 1.47
C GLU A 415 -24.56 -18.21 1.28
N ARG A 416 -23.48 -18.59 0.55
CA ARG A 416 -22.35 -17.69 0.27
C ARG A 416 -22.81 -16.61 -0.70
N PHE A 417 -22.43 -15.38 -0.36
CA PHE A 417 -22.62 -14.22 -1.20
C PHE A 417 -21.29 -13.56 -1.55
N ARG A 418 -21.08 -13.33 -2.83
CA ARG A 418 -20.03 -12.45 -3.37
C ARG A 418 -20.59 -11.74 -4.59
N GLY A 419 -20.44 -10.43 -4.64
CA GLY A 419 -20.97 -9.56 -5.69
C GLY A 419 -21.42 -8.21 -5.15
N LEU A 420 -22.48 -7.67 -5.68
CA LEU A 420 -23.00 -6.35 -5.33
C LEU A 420 -24.29 -6.45 -4.53
N ARG A 421 -24.34 -5.79 -3.36
CA ARG A 421 -25.57 -5.62 -2.56
C ARG A 421 -26.20 -4.27 -2.84
N ILE A 422 -27.49 -4.19 -2.70
CA ILE A 422 -28.28 -2.99 -2.95
C ILE A 422 -29.19 -2.75 -1.72
N PHE A 423 -29.02 -1.59 -1.09
CA PHE A 423 -29.81 -1.17 0.06
C PHE A 423 -30.69 0.01 -0.33
N ASP A 424 -31.92 0.03 0.11
CA ASP A 424 -32.79 1.21 0.16
C ASP A 424 -32.43 2.02 1.40
N ILE A 425 -32.00 3.25 1.20
CA ILE A 425 -31.61 4.22 2.23
C ILE A 425 -32.57 5.41 2.30
N SER A 426 -33.79 5.33 1.73
CA SER A 426 -34.81 6.37 1.87
C SER A 426 -35.14 6.64 3.34
N ASN A 427 -34.99 5.65 4.20
CA ASN A 427 -34.95 5.81 5.64
C ASN A 427 -33.55 5.54 6.18
N LEU A 428 -32.76 6.61 6.39
CA LEU A 428 -31.36 6.53 6.84
C LEU A 428 -31.20 5.88 8.22
N GLU A 429 -32.22 5.90 9.09
CA GLU A 429 -32.15 5.24 10.40
C GLU A 429 -32.37 3.72 10.29
N ARG A 430 -33.02 3.24 9.24
CA ARG A 430 -33.39 1.83 9.02
C ARG A 430 -33.25 1.38 7.58
N PRO A 431 -32.05 1.37 7.03
CA PRO A 431 -31.79 0.86 5.69
C PRO A 431 -32.24 -0.59 5.53
N ILE A 432 -32.68 -0.95 4.32
CA ILE A 432 -33.19 -2.29 4.01
C ILE A 432 -32.44 -2.81 2.77
N GLN A 433 -31.95 -4.05 2.80
CA GLN A 433 -31.42 -4.70 1.59
C GLN A 433 -32.58 -5.04 0.67
N VAL A 434 -32.59 -4.46 -0.55
CA VAL A 434 -33.68 -4.60 -1.54
C VAL A 434 -33.27 -5.37 -2.78
N GLY A 435 -31.97 -5.61 -2.95
CA GLY A 435 -31.45 -6.36 -4.09
C GLY A 435 -30.02 -6.87 -3.88
N GLN A 436 -29.61 -7.76 -4.76
CA GLN A 436 -28.25 -8.29 -4.79
C GLN A 436 -27.93 -8.94 -6.13
N VAL A 437 -26.66 -8.85 -6.55
CA VAL A 437 -26.16 -9.56 -7.75
C VAL A 437 -24.98 -10.40 -7.35
N GLN A 438 -25.04 -11.72 -7.56
CA GLN A 438 -23.93 -12.62 -7.34
C GLN A 438 -23.02 -12.66 -8.57
N THR A 439 -21.70 -12.63 -8.37
CA THR A 439 -20.69 -12.72 -9.42
C THR A 439 -19.74 -13.88 -9.16
N CYS A 440 -19.01 -14.29 -10.19
CA CYS A 440 -18.09 -15.42 -10.08
C CYS A 440 -16.86 -15.14 -9.21
N ARG A 441 -16.46 -13.85 -9.09
CA ARG A 441 -15.25 -13.43 -8.38
C ARG A 441 -15.49 -12.40 -7.28
N GLY A 442 -16.77 -12.15 -6.95
CA GLY A 442 -17.15 -11.10 -6.03
C GLY A 442 -17.13 -9.71 -6.68
N SER A 443 -17.17 -8.70 -5.84
CA SER A 443 -17.00 -7.30 -6.20
C SER A 443 -15.93 -6.74 -5.28
N HIS A 444 -14.79 -6.40 -5.82
CA HIS A 444 -13.73 -5.69 -5.09
C HIS A 444 -14.11 -4.23 -4.98
N THR A 445 -14.25 -3.60 -6.15
CA THR A 445 -14.85 -2.28 -6.32
C THR A 445 -15.92 -2.35 -7.39
N HIS A 446 -16.75 -1.32 -7.48
CA HIS A 446 -17.74 -1.17 -8.52
C HIS A 446 -17.85 0.30 -8.94
N SER A 447 -18.22 0.54 -10.21
CA SER A 447 -18.31 1.89 -10.76
C SER A 447 -19.68 2.12 -11.36
N VAL A 448 -20.38 3.16 -10.91
CA VAL A 448 -21.64 3.61 -11.50
C VAL A 448 -21.33 4.35 -12.79
N VAL A 449 -21.63 3.72 -13.92
CA VAL A 449 -21.27 4.25 -15.26
C VAL A 449 -22.35 5.19 -15.79
N ALA A 450 -23.61 4.79 -15.60
CA ALA A 450 -24.78 5.58 -16.02
C ALA A 450 -25.93 5.32 -15.06
N SER A 451 -26.76 6.34 -14.86
CA SER A 451 -28.00 6.22 -14.08
C SER A 451 -29.08 7.14 -14.65
N ASP A 452 -30.31 6.64 -14.68
CA ASP A 452 -31.52 7.39 -15.03
C ASP A 452 -32.67 6.95 -14.08
N ASP A 453 -33.88 7.46 -14.32
CA ASP A 453 -35.07 7.15 -13.49
C ASP A 453 -35.53 5.67 -13.63
N GLU A 454 -34.99 4.92 -14.58
CA GLU A 454 -35.39 3.55 -14.86
C GLU A 454 -34.34 2.54 -14.41
N ARG A 455 -33.05 2.84 -14.62
CA ARG A 455 -31.96 1.88 -14.37
C ARG A 455 -30.64 2.53 -14.00
N ILE A 456 -29.80 1.75 -13.32
CA ILE A 456 -28.40 2.05 -13.04
C ILE A 456 -27.54 1.01 -13.77
N ILE A 457 -26.49 1.44 -14.45
CA ILE A 457 -25.47 0.58 -15.07
C ILE A 457 -24.21 0.66 -14.26
N VAL A 458 -23.69 -0.51 -13.86
CA VAL A 458 -22.51 -0.64 -13.02
C VAL A 458 -21.47 -1.54 -13.72
N TYR A 459 -20.20 -1.11 -13.72
CA TYR A 459 -19.07 -2.02 -14.00
C TYR A 459 -18.63 -2.65 -12.71
N ASN A 460 -18.42 -3.95 -12.74
CA ASN A 460 -17.94 -4.74 -11.62
C ASN A 460 -16.70 -5.53 -12.02
N SER A 461 -15.70 -5.49 -11.16
CA SER A 461 -14.53 -6.36 -11.27
C SER A 461 -14.24 -6.98 -9.91
N GLY A 462 -14.29 -8.31 -9.85
CA GLY A 462 -13.92 -9.07 -8.66
C GLY A 462 -12.48 -9.54 -8.74
N THR A 463 -11.76 -9.48 -7.63
CA THR A 463 -10.37 -9.92 -7.53
C THR A 463 -10.23 -11.29 -6.89
N SER A 464 -11.28 -11.79 -6.26
CA SER A 464 -11.32 -13.08 -5.57
C SER A 464 -11.14 -14.28 -6.52
N ASN A 465 -10.83 -15.44 -5.95
CA ASN A 465 -10.79 -16.69 -6.71
C ASN A 465 -12.15 -16.98 -7.35
N VAL A 466 -12.12 -17.56 -8.57
CA VAL A 466 -13.34 -17.97 -9.25
C VAL A 466 -14.09 -19.03 -8.42
N ARG A 467 -15.38 -18.79 -8.16
CA ARG A 467 -16.25 -19.75 -7.49
C ARG A 467 -16.39 -21.03 -8.27
N LYS A 468 -16.64 -22.14 -7.58
CA LYS A 468 -16.93 -23.41 -8.23
C LYS A 468 -18.28 -23.34 -8.94
N GLU A 469 -18.40 -24.02 -10.10
CA GLU A 469 -19.63 -24.05 -10.89
C GLU A 469 -20.79 -24.69 -10.11
N GLU A 470 -20.50 -25.60 -9.19
CA GLU A 470 -21.48 -26.23 -8.29
C GLU A 470 -22.05 -25.25 -7.25
N GLU A 471 -21.31 -24.18 -6.94
CA GLU A 471 -21.75 -23.12 -6.01
C GLU A 471 -22.53 -22.05 -6.76
N LEU A 472 -22.04 -21.62 -7.90
CA LEU A 472 -22.68 -20.63 -8.77
C LEU A 472 -22.52 -21.04 -10.24
N ALA A 473 -23.63 -21.44 -10.86
CA ALA A 473 -23.64 -21.90 -12.25
C ALA A 473 -23.06 -20.86 -13.21
N GLY A 474 -22.24 -21.31 -14.17
CA GLY A 474 -21.57 -20.47 -15.16
C GLY A 474 -20.25 -19.88 -14.69
N CYS A 475 -19.77 -20.17 -13.48
CA CYS A 475 -18.47 -19.75 -13.00
C CYS A 475 -17.40 -20.77 -13.41
N VAL A 476 -16.65 -20.42 -14.43
CA VAL A 476 -15.56 -21.24 -14.99
C VAL A 476 -14.22 -20.57 -14.68
N GLY A 477 -13.28 -21.33 -14.11
CA GLY A 477 -11.92 -20.89 -13.87
C GLY A 477 -11.07 -20.84 -15.16
N ASN A 478 -9.76 -20.70 -15.00
CA ASN A 478 -8.85 -20.68 -16.15
C ASN A 478 -8.60 -22.12 -16.66
N ILE A 479 -9.44 -22.57 -17.57
CA ILE A 479 -9.30 -23.87 -18.26
C ILE A 479 -8.79 -23.57 -19.67
N ALA A 480 -7.68 -24.20 -20.05
CA ALA A 480 -7.08 -23.98 -21.36
C ALA A 480 -8.07 -24.25 -22.50
N GLY A 481 -8.30 -23.25 -23.35
CA GLY A 481 -9.24 -23.31 -24.48
C GLY A 481 -10.71 -23.10 -24.14
N ASP A 482 -11.08 -22.88 -22.88
CA ASP A 482 -12.44 -22.54 -22.47
C ASP A 482 -12.64 -21.02 -22.42
N THR A 483 -13.44 -20.49 -23.33
CA THR A 483 -13.72 -19.06 -23.43
C THR A 483 -14.77 -18.55 -22.43
N ARG A 484 -15.39 -19.43 -21.64
CA ARG A 484 -16.37 -19.07 -20.61
C ARG A 484 -15.72 -18.62 -19.31
N THR A 485 -14.39 -18.56 -19.24
CA THR A 485 -13.68 -18.18 -18.00
C THR A 485 -14.20 -16.87 -17.43
N ALA A 486 -14.31 -16.81 -16.10
CA ALA A 486 -14.63 -15.59 -15.36
C ALA A 486 -13.41 -14.64 -15.18
N LEU A 487 -12.24 -15.06 -15.65
CA LEU A 487 -11.04 -14.21 -15.74
C LEU A 487 -11.07 -13.42 -17.06
N PHE A 488 -10.24 -12.37 -17.12
CA PHE A 488 -10.02 -11.58 -18.33
C PHE A 488 -11.25 -10.83 -18.86
N ARG A 489 -12.21 -10.51 -17.97
CA ARG A 489 -13.44 -9.78 -18.30
C ARG A 489 -13.85 -8.87 -17.13
N ILE A 490 -14.75 -7.96 -17.42
CA ILE A 490 -15.53 -7.23 -16.41
C ILE A 490 -16.99 -7.64 -16.53
N ASP A 491 -17.78 -7.49 -15.46
CA ASP A 491 -19.22 -7.71 -15.52
C ASP A 491 -19.94 -6.37 -15.62
N VAL A 492 -20.88 -6.26 -16.56
CA VAL A 492 -21.80 -5.12 -16.72
C VAL A 492 -23.11 -5.48 -16.05
N ILE A 493 -23.46 -4.77 -14.98
CA ILE A 493 -24.64 -5.02 -14.16
C ILE A 493 -25.68 -3.95 -14.45
N GLU A 494 -26.94 -4.38 -14.67
CA GLU A 494 -28.11 -3.51 -14.73
C GLU A 494 -28.93 -3.64 -13.43
N ILE A 495 -29.25 -2.51 -12.81
CA ILE A 495 -30.08 -2.43 -11.61
C ILE A 495 -31.33 -1.60 -11.97
N PRO A 496 -32.53 -2.21 -12.09
CA PRO A 496 -33.76 -1.47 -12.28
C PRO A 496 -34.12 -0.66 -11.03
N VAL A 497 -34.22 0.67 -11.14
CA VAL A 497 -34.43 1.58 -9.99
C VAL A 497 -35.72 1.24 -9.23
N LYS A 498 -36.81 0.92 -9.93
CA LYS A 498 -38.13 0.60 -9.31
C LYS A 498 -38.17 -0.79 -8.69
N ASN A 499 -37.37 -1.74 -9.16
CA ASN A 499 -37.32 -3.11 -8.69
C ASN A 499 -35.88 -3.57 -8.55
N PRO A 500 -35.09 -3.06 -7.57
CA PRO A 500 -33.68 -3.40 -7.43
C PRO A 500 -33.41 -4.90 -7.22
N GLY A 501 -34.42 -5.66 -6.79
CA GLY A 501 -34.35 -7.13 -6.68
C GLY A 501 -34.20 -7.86 -8.04
N ASP A 502 -34.52 -7.21 -9.16
CA ASP A 502 -34.34 -7.74 -10.51
C ASP A 502 -32.94 -7.42 -11.11
N ALA A 503 -32.02 -6.90 -10.30
CA ALA A 503 -30.67 -6.60 -10.72
C ALA A 503 -29.94 -7.86 -11.23
N ARG A 504 -29.18 -7.70 -12.34
CA ARG A 504 -28.51 -8.83 -13.00
C ARG A 504 -27.30 -8.40 -13.82
N ILE A 505 -26.39 -9.31 -14.07
CA ILE A 505 -25.34 -9.16 -15.09
C ILE A 505 -26.03 -9.24 -16.47
N ILE A 506 -25.80 -8.24 -17.30
CA ILE A 506 -26.35 -8.16 -18.67
C ILE A 506 -25.31 -8.44 -19.75
N ASP A 507 -24.04 -8.25 -19.45
CA ASP A 507 -22.92 -8.54 -20.34
C ASP A 507 -21.64 -8.79 -19.52
N SER A 508 -20.65 -9.45 -20.10
CA SER A 508 -19.34 -9.70 -19.52
C SER A 508 -18.23 -9.59 -20.56
N PRO A 509 -17.93 -8.37 -21.04
CA PRO A 509 -16.98 -8.16 -22.12
C PRO A 509 -15.54 -8.55 -21.74
N THR A 510 -14.83 -9.22 -22.68
CA THR A 510 -13.45 -9.70 -22.55
C THR A 510 -12.44 -8.60 -22.87
N VAL A 511 -12.42 -7.56 -22.03
CA VAL A 511 -11.65 -6.31 -22.29
C VAL A 511 -10.13 -6.50 -22.25
N PHE A 512 -9.64 -7.66 -21.84
CA PHE A 512 -8.20 -7.98 -21.74
C PHE A 512 -7.69 -8.84 -22.91
N GLU A 513 -8.53 -9.13 -23.89
CA GLU A 513 -8.12 -9.92 -25.05
C GLU A 513 -7.12 -9.19 -25.95
N ASP A 514 -6.32 -9.95 -26.67
CA ASP A 514 -5.53 -9.43 -27.78
C ASP A 514 -6.46 -9.13 -28.96
N LEU A 515 -6.49 -7.86 -29.39
CA LEU A 515 -7.44 -7.38 -30.40
C LEU A 515 -7.18 -7.94 -31.81
N GLU A 516 -5.95 -8.41 -32.09
CA GLU A 516 -5.59 -8.99 -33.39
C GLU A 516 -5.86 -10.49 -33.45
N THR A 517 -5.53 -11.20 -32.38
CA THR A 517 -5.62 -12.66 -32.33
C THR A 517 -6.87 -13.17 -31.63
N GLY A 518 -7.58 -12.33 -30.89
CA GLY A 518 -8.72 -12.74 -30.05
C GLY A 518 -8.31 -13.61 -28.84
N GLN A 519 -7.01 -13.61 -28.47
CA GLN A 519 -6.54 -14.35 -27.29
C GLN A 519 -7.00 -13.62 -26.03
N MET A 520 -7.84 -14.26 -25.19
CA MET A 520 -8.45 -13.65 -24.03
C MET A 520 -7.42 -13.09 -23.02
N ALA A 521 -6.32 -13.78 -22.76
CA ALA A 521 -5.21 -13.31 -21.92
C ALA A 521 -4.18 -12.53 -22.77
N GLY A 522 -4.60 -11.50 -23.46
CA GLY A 522 -3.79 -10.76 -24.44
C GLY A 522 -2.86 -9.69 -23.85
N LEU A 523 -3.07 -9.30 -22.59
CA LEU A 523 -2.30 -8.29 -21.90
C LEU A 523 -1.16 -8.91 -21.05
N TRP A 524 -0.66 -8.21 -20.02
CA TRP A 524 0.49 -8.66 -19.25
C TRP A 524 0.26 -10.03 -18.58
N ARG A 525 1.19 -10.95 -18.80
CA ARG A 525 1.06 -12.35 -18.36
C ARG A 525 1.58 -12.61 -16.94
N GLY A 526 2.04 -11.57 -16.26
CA GLY A 526 2.68 -11.68 -14.97
C GLY A 526 4.20 -11.92 -15.08
N GLY A 527 4.90 -11.66 -13.97
CA GLY A 527 6.34 -11.80 -13.87
C GLY A 527 7.09 -10.48 -13.95
N LYS A 528 8.40 -10.56 -14.19
CA LYS A 528 9.26 -9.39 -14.28
C LYS A 528 9.34 -8.86 -15.70
N HIS A 529 9.43 -7.54 -15.86
CA HIS A 529 9.69 -6.90 -17.14
C HIS A 529 11.17 -7.06 -17.55
N ASP A 530 12.09 -6.99 -16.56
CA ASP A 530 13.52 -7.20 -16.71
C ASP A 530 14.14 -7.66 -15.36
N GLU A 531 15.47 -7.79 -15.31
CA GLU A 531 16.18 -8.22 -14.10
C GLU A 531 16.11 -7.21 -12.94
N THR A 532 15.88 -5.94 -13.25
CA THR A 532 15.86 -4.83 -12.27
C THR A 532 14.46 -4.46 -11.83
N SER A 533 13.43 -4.89 -12.55
CA SER A 533 12.03 -4.63 -12.23
C SER A 533 11.52 -5.52 -11.11
N GLN A 534 10.50 -5.05 -10.41
CA GLN A 534 9.75 -5.91 -9.51
C GLN A 534 8.87 -6.91 -10.29
N GLU A 535 8.31 -7.90 -9.59
CA GLU A 535 7.36 -8.84 -10.17
C GLU A 535 5.99 -8.17 -10.26
N THR A 536 5.47 -8.03 -11.48
CA THR A 536 4.17 -7.44 -11.76
C THR A 536 3.10 -8.52 -11.89
N SER A 537 1.94 -8.31 -11.29
CA SER A 537 0.80 -9.24 -11.34
C SER A 537 0.28 -9.45 -12.76
N GLN A 538 -0.32 -10.62 -13.03
CA GLN A 538 -0.99 -10.89 -14.30
C GLN A 538 -2.24 -10.01 -14.46
N THR A 539 -2.48 -9.49 -15.65
CA THR A 539 -3.71 -8.75 -15.99
C THR A 539 -4.86 -9.73 -16.27
N ASN A 540 -5.57 -10.09 -15.23
CA ASN A 540 -6.75 -10.97 -15.32
C ASN A 540 -8.01 -10.39 -14.68
N GLN A 541 -7.93 -9.18 -14.15
CA GLN A 541 -8.96 -8.41 -13.46
C GLN A 541 -8.55 -6.94 -13.41
N CYS A 542 -9.50 -6.04 -13.11
CA CYS A 542 -9.20 -4.69 -12.63
C CYS A 542 -9.37 -4.66 -11.10
N HIS A 543 -8.52 -3.93 -10.41
CA HIS A 543 -8.74 -3.56 -9.02
C HIS A 543 -9.81 -2.47 -8.98
N ASP A 544 -9.51 -1.30 -9.57
CA ASP A 544 -10.47 -0.21 -9.74
C ASP A 544 -10.70 0.13 -11.20
N ILE A 545 -11.92 0.58 -11.51
CA ILE A 545 -12.28 1.22 -12.77
C ILE A 545 -12.89 2.57 -12.44
N THR A 546 -12.20 3.65 -12.76
CA THR A 546 -12.75 5.00 -12.61
C THR A 546 -13.38 5.44 -13.91
N VAL A 547 -14.66 5.72 -13.87
CA VAL A 547 -15.42 6.18 -15.04
C VAL A 547 -15.55 7.71 -15.05
N TYR A 548 -15.50 8.29 -16.25
CA TYR A 548 -15.76 9.70 -16.48
C TYR A 548 -16.78 9.85 -17.64
N PRO A 549 -18.09 9.64 -17.33
CA PRO A 549 -19.13 9.50 -18.35
C PRO A 549 -19.24 10.68 -19.31
N GLN A 550 -19.11 11.92 -18.81
CA GLN A 550 -19.23 13.12 -19.63
C GLN A 550 -18.08 13.27 -20.63
N ALA A 551 -16.93 12.68 -20.36
CA ALA A 551 -15.81 12.59 -21.28
C ALA A 551 -15.85 11.31 -22.15
N ASN A 552 -16.82 10.42 -21.96
CA ASN A 552 -16.94 9.11 -22.59
C ASN A 552 -15.72 8.22 -22.41
N ILE A 553 -15.01 8.35 -21.27
CA ILE A 553 -13.77 7.63 -21.00
C ILE A 553 -13.83 6.96 -19.62
N ALA A 554 -13.14 5.84 -19.48
CA ALA A 554 -12.85 5.26 -18.19
C ALA A 554 -11.38 4.84 -18.12
N ALA A 555 -10.82 4.75 -16.91
CA ALA A 555 -9.48 4.24 -16.64
C ALA A 555 -9.57 3.05 -15.71
N GLY A 556 -8.98 1.92 -16.10
CA GLY A 556 -8.88 0.72 -15.31
C GLY A 556 -7.46 0.50 -14.81
N ALA A 557 -7.30 0.38 -13.51
CA ALA A 557 -6.08 -0.10 -12.88
C ALA A 557 -6.21 -1.63 -12.73
N CYS A 558 -5.64 -2.37 -13.70
CA CYS A 558 -6.00 -3.76 -13.92
C CYS A 558 -4.83 -4.70 -13.64
N SER A 559 -4.44 -4.83 -12.38
CA SER A 559 -3.38 -5.72 -11.89
C SER A 559 -2.01 -5.48 -12.55
N GLY A 560 -1.84 -5.89 -13.82
CA GLY A 560 -0.58 -5.76 -14.57
C GLY A 560 -0.56 -4.62 -15.58
N ASN A 561 -1.68 -3.94 -15.81
CA ASN A 561 -1.80 -2.86 -16.80
C ASN A 561 -2.64 -1.68 -16.29
N GLY A 562 -2.24 -0.48 -16.68
CA GLY A 562 -3.13 0.67 -16.76
C GLY A 562 -3.85 0.65 -18.10
N ILE A 563 -5.17 0.86 -18.12
CA ILE A 563 -6.01 0.72 -19.32
C ILE A 563 -6.93 1.92 -19.41
N ILE A 564 -7.18 2.44 -20.62
CA ILE A 564 -8.27 3.38 -20.86
C ILE A 564 -9.31 2.78 -21.82
N PHE A 565 -10.58 3.10 -21.54
CA PHE A 565 -11.74 2.60 -22.26
C PHE A 565 -12.56 3.74 -22.85
N ASN A 566 -13.15 3.52 -24.03
CA ASN A 566 -14.28 4.28 -24.53
C ASN A 566 -15.57 3.70 -23.92
N ILE A 567 -16.34 4.54 -23.25
CA ILE A 567 -17.61 4.19 -22.59
C ILE A 567 -18.79 5.00 -23.13
N ALA A 568 -18.68 5.54 -24.38
CA ALA A 568 -19.79 6.25 -25.04
C ALA A 568 -21.06 5.38 -25.13
N ASP A 569 -20.90 4.07 -25.31
CA ASP A 569 -21.96 3.09 -25.01
C ASP A 569 -21.61 2.40 -23.68
N PRO A 570 -22.29 2.75 -22.56
CA PRO A 570 -21.98 2.20 -21.26
C PRO A 570 -22.21 0.68 -21.16
N LEU A 571 -22.98 0.09 -22.09
CA LEU A 571 -23.20 -1.36 -22.14
C LEU A 571 -22.08 -2.09 -22.89
N LYS A 572 -21.21 -1.39 -23.64
CA LYS A 572 -20.16 -1.99 -24.48
C LYS A 572 -18.84 -1.22 -24.36
N PRO A 573 -18.19 -1.29 -23.20
CA PRO A 573 -16.88 -0.65 -23.03
C PRO A 573 -15.86 -1.22 -24.03
N GLN A 574 -15.07 -0.34 -24.65
CA GLN A 574 -14.05 -0.70 -25.62
C GLN A 574 -12.70 -0.21 -25.16
N ARG A 575 -11.69 -1.09 -25.10
CA ARG A 575 -10.33 -0.70 -24.77
C ARG A 575 -9.74 0.21 -25.86
N LEU A 576 -9.26 1.40 -25.50
CA LEU A 576 -8.57 2.35 -26.35
C LEU A 576 -7.06 2.14 -26.32
N ASP A 577 -6.51 1.97 -25.12
CA ASP A 577 -5.07 1.75 -24.89
C ASP A 577 -4.82 0.93 -23.64
N ALA A 578 -3.60 0.35 -23.55
CA ALA A 578 -3.14 -0.36 -22.39
C ALA A 578 -1.61 -0.22 -22.26
N VAL A 579 -1.13 0.10 -21.07
CA VAL A 579 0.30 0.27 -20.77
C VAL A 579 0.74 -0.64 -19.64
N THR A 580 2.02 -1.01 -19.63
CA THR A 580 2.71 -1.66 -18.52
C THR A 580 3.73 -0.70 -17.93
N ASP A 581 4.20 -0.97 -16.72
CA ASP A 581 5.23 -0.19 -16.06
C ASP A 581 6.21 -1.09 -15.31
N THR A 582 7.51 -0.87 -15.47
CA THR A 582 8.57 -1.66 -14.84
C THR A 582 8.68 -1.40 -13.33
N GLY A 583 8.18 -0.25 -12.85
CA GLY A 583 8.12 0.13 -11.45
C GLY A 583 6.89 -0.41 -10.72
N PHE A 584 5.85 -0.85 -11.42
CA PHE A 584 4.58 -1.27 -10.82
C PHE A 584 4.52 -2.78 -10.57
N ALA A 585 4.10 -3.17 -9.36
CA ALA A 585 3.78 -4.55 -9.01
C ALA A 585 2.30 -4.85 -9.21
N TYR A 586 1.44 -3.89 -8.86
CA TYR A 586 -0.01 -4.07 -8.87
C TYR A 586 -0.73 -2.75 -9.14
N TRP A 587 -1.25 -2.60 -10.34
CA TRP A 587 -2.07 -1.45 -10.74
C TRP A 587 -3.38 -1.47 -9.94
N HIS A 588 -3.59 -0.44 -9.11
CA HIS A 588 -4.60 -0.42 -8.06
C HIS A 588 -5.76 0.53 -8.34
N SER A 589 -5.51 1.85 -8.43
CA SER A 589 -6.55 2.85 -8.67
C SER A 589 -6.15 3.83 -9.77
N ALA A 590 -7.12 4.56 -10.30
CA ALA A 590 -6.93 5.57 -11.34
C ALA A 590 -7.74 6.82 -11.01
N THR A 591 -7.20 8.01 -11.35
CA THR A 591 -7.91 9.28 -11.18
C THR A 591 -7.58 10.21 -12.35
N PHE A 592 -8.61 10.70 -13.05
CA PHE A 592 -8.45 11.72 -14.09
C PHE A 592 -8.28 13.11 -13.47
N ASN A 593 -7.59 14.00 -14.16
CA ASN A 593 -7.74 15.43 -13.89
C ASN A 593 -9.12 15.95 -14.40
N ASN A 594 -9.49 17.19 -14.06
CA ASN A 594 -10.84 17.69 -14.31
C ASN A 594 -11.25 17.77 -15.80
N ASP A 595 -10.30 17.87 -16.72
CA ASP A 595 -10.59 17.92 -18.16
C ASP A 595 -10.40 16.59 -18.89
N GLY A 596 -10.01 15.53 -18.17
CA GLY A 596 -9.83 14.18 -18.72
C GLY A 596 -8.62 14.05 -19.67
N THR A 597 -7.67 14.99 -19.59
CA THR A 597 -6.44 14.98 -20.42
C THR A 597 -5.27 14.29 -19.74
N LYS A 598 -5.39 13.99 -18.45
CA LYS A 598 -4.39 13.27 -17.64
C LYS A 598 -5.06 12.21 -16.83
N VAL A 599 -4.30 11.17 -16.52
CA VAL A 599 -4.67 10.14 -15.55
C VAL A 599 -3.48 9.78 -14.65
N LEU A 600 -3.75 9.68 -13.36
CA LEU A 600 -2.83 9.21 -12.35
C LEU A 600 -3.21 7.79 -11.97
N PHE A 601 -2.27 6.84 -12.05
CA PHE A 601 -2.44 5.48 -11.57
C PHE A 601 -1.60 5.24 -10.32
N THR A 602 -2.08 4.38 -9.41
CA THR A 602 -1.39 4.01 -8.18
C THR A 602 -0.87 2.58 -8.23
N ASP A 603 0.32 2.33 -7.65
CA ASP A 603 0.90 1.00 -7.44
C ASP A 603 0.72 0.58 -5.98
N GLU A 604 -0.14 -0.39 -5.72
CA GLU A 604 -0.28 -0.98 -4.40
C GLU A 604 0.74 -2.11 -4.18
N TRP A 605 2.01 -1.81 -4.24
CA TRP A 605 3.12 -2.75 -4.12
C TRP A 605 3.07 -3.58 -2.82
N GLY A 606 2.62 -4.81 -2.93
CA GLY A 606 2.52 -5.75 -1.81
C GLY A 606 1.17 -5.70 -1.07
N GLY A 607 0.13 -5.10 -1.68
CA GLY A 607 -1.26 -5.15 -1.19
C GLY A 607 -1.48 -4.39 0.10
N GLY A 608 -0.85 -3.21 0.27
CA GLY A 608 -1.08 -2.29 1.39
C GLY A 608 -0.69 -2.80 2.79
N GLY A 609 -0.27 -4.04 2.93
CA GLY A 609 0.02 -4.65 4.24
C GLY A 609 1.50 -4.60 4.65
N ARG A 610 2.36 -3.83 3.95
CA ARG A 610 3.81 -3.85 4.13
C ARG A 610 4.43 -2.47 4.22
N PRO A 611 5.62 -2.34 4.87
CA PRO A 611 6.40 -1.12 4.81
C PRO A 611 7.05 -0.99 3.41
N ARG A 612 6.68 0.06 2.67
CA ARG A 612 7.15 0.31 1.31
C ARG A 612 7.55 1.77 1.05
N CYS A 613 7.62 2.59 2.13
CA CYS A 613 8.11 3.97 2.08
C CYS A 613 9.34 4.16 2.98
N ARG A 614 10.18 3.12 3.10
CA ARG A 614 11.43 3.21 3.86
C ARG A 614 12.47 3.96 3.03
N THR A 615 13.54 4.39 3.65
CA THR A 615 14.60 5.19 3.01
C THR A 615 15.23 4.53 1.79
N PHE A 616 15.27 3.19 1.74
CA PHE A 616 15.88 2.40 0.67
C PHE A 616 14.87 1.81 -0.34
N ASP A 617 13.58 1.98 -0.12
CA ASP A 617 12.57 1.53 -1.08
C ASP A 617 12.62 2.40 -2.35
N PRO A 618 12.67 1.82 -3.56
CA PRO A 618 12.76 2.59 -4.80
C PRO A 618 11.61 3.59 -4.96
N MET A 619 11.94 4.81 -5.42
CA MET A 619 10.96 5.90 -5.52
C MET A 619 9.88 5.69 -6.59
N ASN A 620 10.08 4.76 -7.51
CA ASN A 620 9.09 4.38 -8.52
C ASN A 620 8.31 3.10 -8.18
N TRP A 621 8.52 2.52 -6.97
CA TRP A 621 7.79 1.34 -6.50
C TRP A 621 6.80 1.73 -5.40
N GLY A 622 5.55 1.30 -5.48
CA GLY A 622 4.50 1.73 -4.58
C GLY A 622 4.17 3.22 -4.72
N ALA A 623 4.32 3.75 -5.92
CA ALA A 623 4.22 5.16 -6.28
C ALA A 623 2.98 5.45 -7.13
N ASN A 624 2.78 6.70 -7.45
CA ASN A 624 1.89 7.13 -8.53
C ASN A 624 2.67 7.19 -9.83
N ALA A 625 2.05 6.80 -10.95
CA ALA A 625 2.50 7.10 -12.30
C ALA A 625 1.51 8.05 -12.98
N ILE A 626 2.01 9.15 -13.52
CA ILE A 626 1.22 10.19 -14.15
C ILE A 626 1.37 10.07 -15.67
N PHE A 627 0.24 9.99 -16.35
CA PHE A 627 0.15 9.89 -17.80
C PHE A 627 -0.65 11.06 -18.36
N ASP A 628 -0.17 11.65 -19.47
CA ASP A 628 -1.00 12.48 -20.32
C ASP A 628 -1.78 11.60 -21.31
N ILE A 629 -3.00 11.98 -21.65
CA ILE A 629 -3.83 11.31 -22.64
C ILE A 629 -3.75 12.12 -23.95
N VAL A 630 -3.01 11.60 -24.91
CA VAL A 630 -2.80 12.24 -26.22
C VAL A 630 -3.31 11.32 -27.31
N ASP A 631 -4.24 11.79 -28.14
CA ASP A 631 -4.86 10.99 -29.22
C ASP A 631 -5.36 9.61 -28.74
N GLN A 632 -6.01 9.60 -27.57
CA GLN A 632 -6.52 8.37 -26.89
C GLN A 632 -5.43 7.37 -26.52
N LYS A 633 -4.18 7.82 -26.30
CA LYS A 633 -3.05 7.03 -25.87
C LYS A 633 -2.48 7.55 -24.54
N LEU A 634 -2.06 6.63 -23.71
CA LEU A 634 -1.39 6.91 -22.44
C LEU A 634 0.10 7.20 -22.68
N VAL A 635 0.53 8.43 -22.37
CA VAL A 635 1.92 8.88 -22.49
C VAL A 635 2.48 9.15 -21.11
N PHE A 636 3.36 8.28 -20.63
CA PHE A 636 4.01 8.40 -19.32
C PHE A 636 4.78 9.72 -19.20
N GLN A 637 4.64 10.39 -18.05
CA GLN A 637 5.30 11.64 -17.75
C GLN A 637 6.26 11.52 -16.58
N SER A 638 5.79 11.09 -15.39
CA SER A 638 6.61 11.01 -14.18
C SER A 638 6.01 10.08 -13.13
N TYR A 639 6.81 9.85 -12.07
CA TYR A 639 6.33 9.24 -10.84
C TYR A 639 6.23 10.27 -9.71
N TYR A 640 5.33 9.99 -8.77
CA TYR A 640 5.31 10.63 -7.47
C TYR A 640 5.19 9.59 -6.36
N LYS A 641 6.04 9.67 -5.34
CA LYS A 641 5.98 8.86 -4.13
C LYS A 641 6.16 9.75 -2.90
N LEU A 642 5.54 9.33 -1.79
CA LEU A 642 5.71 9.97 -0.49
C LEU A 642 7.22 10.20 -0.20
N PRO A 643 7.65 11.45 0.02
CA PRO A 643 9.07 11.74 0.21
C PRO A 643 9.57 11.43 1.63
N ALA A 644 8.67 11.39 2.62
CA ALA A 644 9.01 11.13 4.02
C ALA A 644 9.34 9.65 4.25
N PRO A 645 10.51 9.31 4.82
CA PRO A 645 10.81 7.94 5.17
C PRO A 645 9.91 7.47 6.32
N GLN A 646 9.27 6.32 6.13
CA GLN A 646 8.44 5.65 7.12
C GLN A 646 9.18 4.47 7.76
N THR A 647 8.77 4.09 8.96
CA THR A 647 9.40 2.98 9.69
C THR A 647 8.94 1.61 9.17
N LYS A 648 9.61 0.54 9.59
CA LYS A 648 9.20 -0.83 9.27
C LYS A 648 7.91 -1.28 9.98
N GLU A 649 7.44 -0.53 10.96
CA GLU A 649 6.18 -0.73 11.66
C GLU A 649 4.99 -0.08 10.95
N GLU A 650 5.21 0.63 9.83
CA GLU A 650 4.21 1.35 9.06
C GLU A 650 4.01 0.71 7.69
N ASN A 651 2.79 0.24 7.40
CA ASN A 651 2.43 -0.09 6.01
C ASN A 651 2.22 1.20 5.23
N CYS A 652 2.81 1.29 4.06
CA CYS A 652 2.79 2.50 3.25
C CYS A 652 2.99 2.18 1.77
N VAL A 653 2.03 2.58 0.93
CA VAL A 653 2.10 2.65 -0.54
C VAL A 653 1.07 3.65 -1.03
N ALA A 654 1.12 4.03 -2.30
CA ALA A 654 0.07 4.82 -2.95
C ALA A 654 -1.27 4.10 -2.92
N HIS A 655 -2.33 4.79 -2.49
CA HIS A 655 -3.68 4.26 -2.38
C HIS A 655 -4.73 5.25 -2.90
N ASN A 656 -5.98 5.20 -2.41
CA ASN A 656 -7.09 5.96 -2.96
C ASN A 656 -7.01 7.47 -2.66
N GLY A 657 -7.51 8.25 -3.61
CA GLY A 657 -7.55 9.70 -3.52
C GLY A 657 -8.56 10.33 -4.46
N ALA A 658 -8.67 11.65 -4.41
CA ALA A 658 -9.55 12.43 -5.27
C ALA A 658 -8.95 13.77 -5.66
N ILE A 659 -9.50 14.40 -6.70
CA ILE A 659 -9.14 15.75 -7.11
C ILE A 659 -9.65 16.77 -6.08
N VAL A 660 -8.77 17.68 -5.66
CA VAL A 660 -9.15 18.92 -4.97
C VAL A 660 -9.43 19.96 -6.04
N PRO A 661 -10.67 20.43 -6.17
CA PRO A 661 -11.12 21.20 -7.33
C PRO A 661 -10.69 22.68 -7.27
N VAL A 662 -9.39 22.92 -7.38
CA VAL A 662 -8.84 24.27 -7.52
C VAL A 662 -8.93 24.69 -8.97
N PRO A 663 -9.58 25.83 -9.30
CA PRO A 663 -9.74 26.23 -10.68
C PRO A 663 -8.38 26.45 -11.35
N GLY A 664 -8.18 25.85 -12.52
CA GLY A 664 -6.95 26.00 -13.32
C GLY A 664 -5.77 25.12 -12.89
N ARG A 665 -5.91 24.28 -11.84
CA ARG A 665 -4.85 23.39 -11.34
C ARG A 665 -5.32 21.96 -11.24
N ASP A 666 -4.37 21.03 -11.37
CA ASP A 666 -4.59 19.61 -11.17
C ASP A 666 -4.01 19.23 -9.81
N ILE A 667 -4.84 19.22 -8.76
CA ILE A 667 -4.45 18.93 -7.39
C ILE A 667 -5.13 17.65 -6.93
N PHE A 668 -4.36 16.74 -6.35
CA PHE A 668 -4.82 15.43 -5.90
C PHE A 668 -4.55 15.26 -4.40
N VAL A 669 -5.55 14.88 -3.62
CA VAL A 669 -5.39 14.43 -2.24
C VAL A 669 -5.37 12.92 -2.19
N GLN A 670 -4.41 12.33 -1.49
CA GLN A 670 -4.14 10.90 -1.53
C GLN A 670 -3.83 10.31 -0.18
N ALA A 671 -4.33 9.08 0.04
CA ALA A 671 -4.00 8.22 1.17
C ALA A 671 -2.74 7.38 0.89
N TRP A 672 -1.89 7.19 1.92
CA TRP A 672 -0.67 6.38 1.90
C TRP A 672 -0.68 5.34 3.03
N TYR A 673 -1.83 4.85 3.45
CA TYR A 673 -1.95 4.01 4.64
C TYR A 673 -1.37 4.71 5.88
N GLN A 674 -0.44 4.07 6.64
CA GLN A 674 0.22 4.71 7.77
C GLN A 674 1.22 5.81 7.38
N GLY A 675 1.56 5.97 6.11
CA GLY A 675 2.29 7.13 5.60
C GLY A 675 1.46 8.42 5.54
N GLY A 676 0.20 8.39 5.98
CA GLY A 676 -0.62 9.58 6.11
C GLY A 676 -1.35 9.97 4.83
N ILE A 677 -1.50 11.27 4.64
CA ILE A 677 -2.20 11.91 3.51
C ILE A 677 -1.26 12.92 2.88
N SER A 678 -1.15 12.89 1.54
CA SER A 678 -0.47 13.93 0.75
C SER A 678 -1.47 14.73 -0.07
N VAL A 679 -1.18 16.01 -0.28
CA VAL A 679 -1.81 16.87 -1.29
C VAL A 679 -0.77 17.20 -2.34
N ILE A 680 -1.02 16.79 -3.58
CA ILE A 680 -0.05 16.78 -4.67
C ILE A 680 -0.54 17.70 -5.78
N ASP A 681 0.27 18.65 -6.19
CA ASP A 681 0.05 19.41 -7.42
C ASP A 681 0.76 18.72 -8.57
N PHE A 682 -0.01 18.20 -9.53
CA PHE A 682 0.49 17.58 -10.77
C PHE A 682 0.04 18.36 -12.02
N THR A 683 -0.19 19.69 -11.85
CA THR A 683 -0.51 20.62 -12.96
C THR A 683 0.58 20.53 -14.05
N ASP A 684 1.85 20.44 -13.65
CA ASP A 684 2.92 19.95 -14.50
C ASP A 684 3.08 18.44 -14.29
N SER A 685 2.60 17.64 -15.24
CA SER A 685 2.65 16.18 -15.16
C SER A 685 4.08 15.61 -15.12
N LYS A 686 5.11 16.41 -15.46
CA LYS A 686 6.54 16.00 -15.42
C LYS A 686 7.22 16.29 -14.07
N ALA A 687 6.66 17.21 -13.28
CA ALA A 687 7.24 17.68 -12.03
C ALA A 687 6.17 17.83 -10.94
N PRO A 688 5.52 16.75 -10.50
CA PRO A 688 4.54 16.80 -9.40
C PRO A 688 5.21 17.22 -8.10
N VAL A 689 4.52 18.04 -7.31
CA VAL A 689 5.03 18.62 -6.06
C VAL A 689 4.04 18.37 -4.92
N GLU A 690 4.53 17.91 -3.75
CA GLU A 690 3.74 17.87 -2.52
C GLU A 690 3.54 19.29 -1.98
N ILE A 691 2.30 19.71 -1.81
CA ILE A 691 1.94 21.05 -1.32
C ILE A 691 1.28 21.04 0.05
N GLY A 692 1.01 19.87 0.59
CA GLY A 692 0.47 19.69 1.92
C GLY A 692 0.48 18.22 2.32
N TYR A 693 0.51 17.96 3.63
CA TYR A 693 0.41 16.61 4.18
C TYR A 693 -0.16 16.61 5.59
N PHE A 694 -0.68 15.46 5.99
CA PHE A 694 -0.99 15.10 7.36
C PHE A 694 -0.56 13.67 7.62
N ASP A 695 0.20 13.44 8.69
CA ASP A 695 0.69 12.12 9.05
C ASP A 695 0.62 11.88 10.55
N ARG A 696 0.54 10.62 10.93
CA ARG A 696 0.60 10.13 12.31
C ARG A 696 1.61 9.00 12.39
N GLY A 697 2.37 8.98 13.47
CA GLY A 697 3.29 7.89 13.74
C GLY A 697 2.59 6.51 13.80
N PRO A 698 3.38 5.43 13.77
CA PRO A 698 2.88 4.07 13.67
C PRO A 698 1.86 3.75 14.77
N ILE A 699 0.90 2.89 14.48
CA ILE A 699 -0.13 2.47 15.45
C ILE A 699 0.50 1.76 16.65
N HIS A 700 1.60 1.05 16.44
CA HIS A 700 2.29 0.32 17.49
C HIS A 700 3.83 0.40 17.33
N PRO A 701 4.60 0.60 18.43
CA PRO A 701 6.03 0.87 18.34
C PRO A 701 6.90 -0.31 17.89
N THR A 702 6.39 -1.53 17.88
CA THR A 702 7.18 -2.74 17.62
C THR A 702 6.47 -3.77 16.75
N HIS A 703 5.24 -3.50 16.34
CA HIS A 703 4.46 -4.41 15.52
C HIS A 703 3.89 -3.66 14.32
N LEU A 704 4.11 -4.19 13.13
CA LEU A 704 3.40 -3.74 11.95
C LEU A 704 1.92 -4.09 12.11
N VAL A 705 1.08 -3.07 12.21
CA VAL A 705 -0.39 -3.16 12.18
C VAL A 705 -0.81 -2.72 10.79
N THR A 706 -1.67 -3.47 10.11
CA THR A 706 -2.29 -2.99 8.88
C THR A 706 -3.28 -1.89 9.25
N GLY A 707 -2.92 -0.64 8.98
CA GLY A 707 -3.64 0.54 9.43
C GLY A 707 -3.34 1.75 8.56
N GLY A 708 -3.69 2.93 9.05
CA GLY A 708 -3.55 4.17 8.32
C GLY A 708 -4.71 4.44 7.37
N TYR A 709 -4.55 5.41 6.49
CA TYR A 709 -5.63 5.89 5.63
C TYR A 709 -5.88 4.99 4.43
N TRP A 710 -7.13 4.49 4.32
CA TRP A 710 -7.60 3.75 3.15
C TRP A 710 -7.95 4.70 2.02
N SER A 711 -8.76 5.73 2.30
CA SER A 711 -9.23 6.70 1.31
C SER A 711 -9.17 8.12 1.86
N SER A 712 -8.91 9.09 0.98
CA SER A 712 -8.90 10.52 1.29
C SER A 712 -9.58 11.28 0.17
N TYR A 713 -10.76 11.90 0.45
CA TYR A 713 -11.58 12.55 -0.55
C TYR A 713 -11.95 13.96 -0.17
N TRP A 714 -11.88 14.86 -1.15
CA TRP A 714 -12.39 16.23 -1.03
C TRP A 714 -13.89 16.25 -1.28
N TYR A 715 -14.63 16.79 -0.32
CA TYR A 715 -16.06 17.02 -0.47
C TYR A 715 -16.49 18.29 0.29
N GLN A 716 -17.16 19.21 -0.40
CA GLN A 716 -17.72 20.45 0.17
C GLN A 716 -16.73 21.24 1.07
N GLY A 717 -15.51 21.49 0.57
CA GLY A 717 -14.52 22.30 1.28
C GLY A 717 -13.72 21.58 2.37
N ARG A 718 -13.84 20.26 2.47
CA ARG A 718 -13.15 19.42 3.46
C ARG A 718 -12.56 18.18 2.85
N ILE A 719 -11.57 17.61 3.51
CA ILE A 719 -11.03 16.29 3.22
C ILE A 719 -11.56 15.33 4.28
N TYR A 720 -12.26 14.30 3.84
CA TYR A 720 -12.71 13.18 4.66
C TYR A 720 -11.77 12.01 4.39
N ALA A 721 -11.31 11.36 5.46
CA ALA A 721 -10.36 10.27 5.33
C ALA A 721 -10.73 9.11 6.27
N THR A 722 -10.86 7.92 5.70
CA THR A 722 -11.08 6.69 6.45
C THR A 722 -9.75 6.13 6.91
N GLU A 723 -9.58 5.98 8.21
CA GLU A 723 -8.44 5.32 8.82
C GLU A 723 -8.86 3.93 9.25
N ILE A 724 -8.17 2.93 8.74
CA ILE A 724 -8.49 1.49 8.86
C ILE A 724 -8.81 1.08 10.29
N VAL A 725 -8.02 1.56 11.25
CA VAL A 725 -8.11 1.14 12.66
C VAL A 725 -8.68 2.24 13.54
N ARG A 726 -8.24 3.49 13.34
CA ARG A 726 -8.59 4.62 14.23
C ARG A 726 -10.00 5.18 13.98
N GLY A 727 -10.49 5.19 12.72
CA GLY A 727 -11.86 5.60 12.37
C GLY A 727 -11.95 6.61 11.22
N LEU A 728 -12.64 7.73 11.40
CA LEU A 728 -12.88 8.74 10.36
C LEU A 728 -12.27 10.08 10.79
N ASP A 729 -11.43 10.63 9.93
CA ASP A 729 -10.85 11.97 10.12
C ASP A 729 -11.43 12.97 9.14
N VAL A 730 -11.55 14.23 9.60
CA VAL A 730 -11.97 15.36 8.78
C VAL A 730 -10.89 16.42 8.86
N LEU A 731 -10.35 16.82 7.70
CA LEU A 731 -9.27 17.79 7.60
C LEU A 731 -9.68 18.96 6.70
N THR A 732 -8.98 20.08 6.84
CA THR A 732 -9.10 21.24 5.97
C THR A 732 -7.73 21.66 5.47
N LEU A 733 -7.67 22.21 4.26
CA LEU A 733 -6.49 22.89 3.76
C LEU A 733 -6.32 24.26 4.43
N THR A 734 -5.07 24.65 4.66
CA THR A 734 -4.70 25.98 5.17
C THR A 734 -3.92 26.75 4.11
N PRO A 735 -4.08 28.08 4.05
CA PRO A 735 -3.35 28.90 3.09
C PRO A 735 -1.83 28.78 3.23
N SER A 736 -1.14 28.77 2.11
CA SER A 736 0.31 28.61 2.03
C SER A 736 0.87 29.35 0.81
N GLU A 737 2.19 29.29 0.64
CA GLU A 737 2.86 29.77 -0.57
C GLU A 737 2.41 29.00 -1.85
N HIS A 738 1.97 27.75 -1.68
CA HIS A 738 1.53 26.90 -2.80
C HIS A 738 0.03 27.01 -3.08
N LEU A 739 -0.78 27.39 -2.08
CA LEU A 739 -2.24 27.42 -2.17
C LEU A 739 -2.80 28.60 -1.40
N SER A 740 -3.34 29.58 -2.11
CA SER A 740 -3.86 30.81 -1.50
C SER A 740 -5.22 30.61 -0.81
N THR A 741 -5.60 31.60 0.04
CA THR A 741 -6.94 31.65 0.63
C THR A 741 -8.04 31.67 -0.43
N ASN A 742 -7.81 32.38 -1.56
CA ASN A 742 -8.78 32.44 -2.64
C ASN A 742 -8.91 31.12 -3.39
N GLU A 743 -7.82 30.41 -3.59
CA GLU A 743 -7.83 29.07 -4.23
C GLU A 743 -8.59 28.05 -3.38
N ILE A 744 -8.36 28.02 -2.07
CA ILE A 744 -9.09 27.14 -1.14
C ILE A 744 -10.59 27.52 -1.13
N ALA A 745 -10.91 28.81 -1.05
CA ALA A 745 -12.29 29.27 -1.09
C ALA A 745 -12.99 28.96 -2.42
N ALA A 746 -12.27 29.10 -3.54
CA ALA A 746 -12.79 28.72 -4.85
C ALA A 746 -13.02 27.21 -4.97
N ALA A 747 -12.11 26.39 -4.43
CA ALA A 747 -12.29 24.93 -4.37
C ALA A 747 -13.53 24.55 -3.54
N ALA A 748 -13.81 25.26 -2.46
CA ALA A 748 -15.01 25.03 -1.62
C ALA A 748 -16.33 25.43 -2.32
N LEU A 749 -16.28 26.32 -3.34
CA LEU A 749 -17.43 26.71 -4.15
C LEU A 749 -17.62 25.83 -5.40
N ALA A 750 -16.72 24.92 -5.64
CA ALA A 750 -16.78 24.04 -6.81
C ALA A 750 -18.04 23.19 -6.82
N ASP A 751 -18.74 23.16 -7.94
CA ASP A 751 -19.88 22.25 -8.14
C ASP A 751 -19.36 20.89 -8.58
N GLN A 752 -19.41 19.93 -7.67
CA GLN A 752 -19.07 18.52 -7.86
C GLN A 752 -20.31 17.63 -8.08
N GLY A 753 -21.49 18.23 -8.25
CA GLY A 753 -22.78 17.56 -8.21
C GLY A 753 -23.25 17.28 -6.77
N THR A 754 -24.45 16.74 -6.63
CA THR A 754 -25.03 16.39 -5.32
C THR A 754 -24.48 15.08 -4.76
N THR A 755 -24.01 14.19 -5.62
CA THR A 755 -23.49 12.86 -5.27
C THR A 755 -22.05 12.75 -5.71
N PHE A 756 -21.20 12.25 -4.82
CA PHE A 756 -19.81 11.93 -5.09
C PHE A 756 -19.58 10.43 -4.78
N ASN A 757 -19.33 9.66 -5.82
CA ASN A 757 -18.86 8.28 -5.76
C ASN A 757 -17.41 8.26 -6.26
N PRO A 758 -16.43 7.70 -5.54
CA PRO A 758 -15.00 7.85 -5.88
C PRO A 758 -14.63 7.36 -7.28
N GLN A 759 -15.20 6.25 -7.71
CA GLN A 759 -14.94 5.66 -9.02
C GLN A 759 -15.82 6.24 -10.14
N GLN A 760 -16.62 7.29 -9.82
CA GLN A 760 -17.47 8.00 -10.79
C GLN A 760 -17.08 9.47 -10.83
N GLN A 761 -16.12 9.84 -11.67
CA GLN A 761 -15.74 11.24 -11.83
C GLN A 761 -16.77 12.02 -12.67
N GLN A 762 -16.95 13.28 -12.31
CA GLN A 762 -17.78 14.25 -13.01
C GLN A 762 -16.99 15.52 -13.26
N PRO A 763 -17.30 16.28 -14.32
CA PRO A 763 -16.70 17.59 -14.54
C PRO A 763 -17.05 18.51 -13.37
N VAL A 764 -16.02 19.10 -12.80
CA VAL A 764 -16.18 20.11 -11.79
C VAL A 764 -16.20 21.48 -12.43
N THR A 765 -17.17 22.30 -12.03
CA THR A 765 -17.31 23.68 -12.49
C THR A 765 -17.32 24.64 -11.30
N TRP A 766 -17.06 25.91 -11.61
CA TRP A 766 -17.03 26.96 -10.57
C TRP A 766 -18.04 28.05 -10.91
N PRO A 767 -18.75 28.60 -9.92
CA PRO A 767 -19.62 29.74 -10.14
C PRO A 767 -18.78 30.95 -10.56
N ALA A 768 -19.39 31.82 -11.36
CA ALA A 768 -18.76 33.09 -11.70
C ALA A 768 -18.84 34.05 -10.48
N GLU A 769 -17.85 33.89 -9.59
CA GLU A 769 -17.69 34.63 -8.35
C GLU A 769 -16.34 35.35 -8.30
N PRO A 770 -16.26 36.55 -7.66
CA PRO A 770 -14.98 37.27 -7.56
C PRO A 770 -13.84 36.48 -6.92
N VAL A 771 -14.14 35.58 -5.97
CA VAL A 771 -13.12 34.75 -5.32
C VAL A 771 -12.48 33.77 -6.30
N VAL A 772 -13.24 33.22 -7.26
CA VAL A 772 -12.70 32.34 -8.31
C VAL A 772 -11.78 33.14 -9.27
N ALA A 773 -12.12 34.41 -9.58
CA ALA A 773 -11.24 35.29 -10.34
C ALA A 773 -9.92 35.57 -9.58
N ARG A 774 -10.00 35.79 -8.26
CA ARG A 774 -8.81 35.96 -7.41
C ARG A 774 -7.97 34.70 -7.31
N ALA A 775 -8.58 33.51 -7.29
CA ALA A 775 -7.84 32.25 -7.33
C ALA A 775 -6.95 32.15 -8.59
N TYR A 776 -7.50 32.42 -9.76
CA TYR A 776 -6.70 32.48 -10.99
C TYR A 776 -5.63 33.59 -10.95
N LEU A 777 -5.97 34.76 -10.40
CA LEU A 777 -5.03 35.88 -10.28
C LEU A 777 -3.85 35.54 -9.34
N ASP A 778 -4.11 34.87 -8.23
CA ASP A 778 -3.08 34.44 -7.28
C ASP A 778 -2.10 33.45 -7.96
N GLN A 779 -2.61 32.54 -8.78
CA GLN A 779 -1.77 31.64 -9.57
C GLN A 779 -0.88 32.39 -10.56
N LEU A 780 -1.44 33.34 -11.28
CA LEU A 780 -0.69 34.21 -12.18
C LEU A 780 0.37 35.00 -11.43
N THR A 781 0.05 35.57 -10.28
CA THR A 781 0.98 36.37 -9.46
C THR A 781 2.18 35.57 -8.96
N ARG A 782 2.00 34.24 -8.75
CA ARG A 782 3.12 33.32 -8.46
C ARG A 782 4.00 33.03 -9.68
N SER A 783 3.48 33.25 -10.90
CA SER A 783 4.26 33.07 -12.13
C SER A 783 5.16 34.30 -12.38
N SER A 784 6.42 34.06 -12.71
CA SER A 784 7.37 35.12 -13.09
C SER A 784 7.03 35.86 -14.41
N GLU A 785 6.06 35.36 -15.17
CA GLU A 785 5.68 35.89 -16.49
C GLU A 785 4.52 36.88 -16.42
N THR A 786 3.97 37.15 -15.22
CA THR A 786 2.79 37.98 -15.04
C THR A 786 3.16 39.47 -15.06
N PRO A 787 2.45 40.33 -15.87
CA PRO A 787 2.66 41.77 -15.82
C PRO A 787 2.42 42.35 -14.43
N ALA A 788 3.31 43.22 -13.96
CA ALA A 788 3.30 43.73 -12.60
C ALA A 788 2.01 44.53 -12.21
N ASP A 789 1.32 45.06 -13.19
CA ASP A 789 0.09 45.87 -13.01
C ASP A 789 -1.20 45.07 -13.22
N LEU A 790 -1.10 43.80 -13.66
CA LEU A 790 -2.27 42.95 -13.95
C LEU A 790 -3.15 42.75 -12.70
N ALA A 791 -2.53 42.48 -11.56
CA ALA A 791 -3.26 42.32 -10.29
C ALA A 791 -4.06 43.56 -9.90
N VAL A 792 -3.47 44.72 -10.07
CA VAL A 792 -4.14 45.99 -9.78
C VAL A 792 -5.31 46.23 -10.76
N GLN A 793 -5.15 45.89 -12.00
CA GLN A 793 -6.18 46.07 -13.03
C GLN A 793 -7.38 45.10 -12.82
N VAL A 794 -7.10 43.85 -12.45
CA VAL A 794 -8.13 42.82 -12.16
C VAL A 794 -8.90 43.23 -10.90
N GLU A 795 -8.24 43.63 -9.81
CA GLU A 795 -8.92 44.06 -8.56
C GLU A 795 -9.73 45.35 -8.77
N ALA A 796 -9.23 46.30 -9.58
CA ALA A 796 -9.98 47.48 -9.96
C ALA A 796 -11.26 47.10 -10.72
N PHE A 797 -11.16 46.14 -11.65
CA PHE A 797 -12.30 45.63 -12.40
C PHE A 797 -13.33 44.94 -11.50
N LEU A 798 -12.90 44.06 -10.60
CA LEU A 798 -13.79 43.38 -9.64
C LEU A 798 -14.49 44.38 -8.71
N THR A 799 -13.81 45.45 -8.31
CA THR A 799 -14.39 46.54 -7.54
C THR A 799 -15.43 47.33 -8.38
N MET A 800 -15.16 47.58 -9.65
CA MET A 800 -16.11 48.22 -10.55
C MET A 800 -17.37 47.36 -10.77
N LEU A 801 -17.26 46.03 -10.84
CA LEU A 801 -18.41 45.12 -10.93
C LEU A 801 -19.36 45.26 -9.72
N GLN A 802 -18.82 45.48 -8.53
CA GLN A 802 -19.63 45.67 -7.32
C GLN A 802 -20.28 47.04 -7.16
N ASN A 803 -19.93 48.00 -8.02
CA ASN A 803 -20.43 49.39 -7.93
C ASN A 803 -21.68 49.57 -8.82
N PRO A 804 -22.87 49.74 -8.27
CA PRO A 804 -24.13 49.86 -9.02
C PRO A 804 -24.21 51.14 -9.88
N ALA A 805 -23.31 52.11 -9.69
CA ALA A 805 -23.27 53.33 -10.43
C ALA A 805 -22.45 53.23 -11.74
N LYS A 806 -21.75 52.11 -11.97
CA LYS A 806 -20.98 51.91 -13.20
C LYS A 806 -21.87 51.46 -14.36
N SER A 807 -21.65 52.10 -15.51
CA SER A 807 -22.40 51.73 -16.73
C SER A 807 -21.90 50.44 -17.34
N ALA A 808 -22.77 49.73 -18.06
CA ALA A 808 -22.38 48.54 -18.81
C ALA A 808 -21.29 48.82 -19.86
N ILE A 809 -21.22 50.04 -20.36
CA ILE A 809 -20.20 50.48 -21.32
C ILE A 809 -18.83 50.58 -20.64
N ASP A 810 -18.76 51.22 -19.43
CA ASP A 810 -17.51 51.34 -18.67
C ASP A 810 -16.94 49.96 -18.34
N LEU A 811 -17.79 49.02 -17.92
CA LEU A 811 -17.42 47.66 -17.57
C LEU A 811 -16.96 46.89 -18.82
N SER A 812 -17.65 47.00 -19.94
CA SER A 812 -17.27 46.36 -21.21
C SER A 812 -15.94 46.86 -21.75
N PHE A 813 -15.65 48.15 -21.60
CA PHE A 813 -14.37 48.72 -22.04
C PHE A 813 -13.22 48.24 -21.15
N ALA A 814 -13.39 48.22 -19.82
CA ALA A 814 -12.40 47.69 -18.88
C ALA A 814 -12.12 46.21 -19.10
N LEU A 815 -13.18 45.39 -19.36
CA LEU A 815 -13.06 44.00 -19.70
C LEU A 815 -12.24 43.78 -20.96
N ALA A 816 -12.52 44.50 -22.03
CA ALA A 816 -11.83 44.31 -23.30
C ALA A 816 -10.31 44.48 -23.18
N GLY A 817 -9.86 45.47 -22.39
CA GLY A 817 -8.43 45.69 -22.13
C GLY A 817 -7.82 44.52 -21.37
N LEU A 818 -8.46 44.07 -20.27
CA LEU A 818 -8.00 42.96 -19.43
C LEU A 818 -7.95 41.63 -20.19
N THR A 819 -9.04 41.32 -20.90
CA THR A 819 -9.10 40.04 -21.65
C THR A 819 -8.13 40.00 -22.82
N ALA A 820 -7.84 41.12 -23.47
CA ALA A 820 -6.80 41.16 -24.51
C ALA A 820 -5.40 40.85 -23.94
N THR A 821 -5.09 41.35 -22.74
CA THR A 821 -3.82 41.02 -22.06
C THR A 821 -3.78 39.55 -21.64
N LEU A 822 -4.84 39.05 -21.03
CA LEU A 822 -4.92 37.66 -20.53
C LEU A 822 -4.90 36.64 -21.67
N ASP A 823 -5.64 36.89 -22.78
CA ASP A 823 -5.71 36.00 -23.94
C ASP A 823 -4.36 35.93 -24.70
N ALA A 824 -3.50 36.94 -24.55
CA ALA A 824 -2.17 36.95 -25.15
C ALA A 824 -1.15 36.12 -24.33
N MET A 825 -1.47 35.77 -23.09
CA MET A 825 -0.62 34.96 -22.25
C MET A 825 -0.83 33.46 -22.56
N ASP A 826 0.26 32.73 -22.78
CA ASP A 826 0.18 31.27 -22.89
C ASP A 826 0.19 30.59 -21.51
N HIS A 827 -0.84 30.86 -20.74
CA HIS A 827 -1.00 30.36 -19.38
C HIS A 827 -2.44 29.88 -19.13
N ARG A 828 -2.62 28.67 -18.58
CA ARG A 828 -3.94 28.06 -18.32
C ARG A 828 -4.83 28.97 -17.45
N SER A 829 -4.26 29.53 -16.36
CA SER A 829 -4.99 30.41 -15.44
C SER A 829 -5.35 31.75 -16.07
N ALA A 830 -4.56 32.27 -17.01
CA ALA A 830 -4.92 33.50 -17.75
C ALA A 830 -6.14 33.28 -18.63
N LYS A 831 -6.19 32.17 -19.37
CA LYS A 831 -7.35 31.79 -20.20
C LYS A 831 -8.60 31.58 -19.33
N GLY A 832 -8.43 30.91 -18.15
CA GLY A 832 -9.51 30.71 -17.18
C GLY A 832 -10.03 32.02 -16.61
N LEU A 833 -9.14 32.91 -16.18
CA LEU A 833 -9.50 34.24 -15.67
C LEU A 833 -10.24 35.07 -16.73
N SER A 834 -9.73 35.12 -17.95
CA SER A 834 -10.35 35.82 -19.09
C SER A 834 -11.79 35.34 -19.32
N GLY A 835 -12.01 34.02 -19.36
CA GLY A 835 -13.33 33.41 -19.48
C GLY A 835 -14.28 33.80 -18.33
N LEU A 836 -13.79 33.72 -17.10
CA LEU A 836 -14.56 34.03 -15.89
C LEU A 836 -14.97 35.51 -15.81
N LEU A 837 -14.06 36.43 -16.18
CA LEU A 837 -14.38 37.86 -16.19
C LEU A 837 -15.51 38.18 -17.20
N ARG A 838 -15.56 37.49 -18.37
CA ARG A 838 -16.66 37.61 -19.34
C ARG A 838 -17.98 37.09 -18.73
N GLN A 839 -17.94 35.97 -18.00
CA GLN A 839 -19.13 35.41 -17.33
C GLN A 839 -19.68 36.38 -16.26
N LEU A 840 -18.80 36.96 -15.43
CA LEU A 840 -19.17 37.93 -14.40
C LEU A 840 -19.94 39.14 -14.96
N ILE A 841 -19.47 39.68 -16.07
CA ILE A 841 -20.21 40.79 -16.73
C ILE A 841 -21.57 40.32 -17.28
N SER A 842 -21.63 39.18 -17.91
CA SER A 842 -22.88 38.65 -18.47
C SER A 842 -23.95 38.46 -17.38
N GLN A 843 -23.57 37.94 -16.24
CA GLN A 843 -24.45 37.77 -15.07
C GLN A 843 -24.96 39.12 -14.54
N GLN A 844 -24.07 40.12 -14.44
CA GLN A 844 -24.48 41.46 -13.97
C GLN A 844 -25.45 42.15 -14.95
N GLN A 845 -25.22 42.01 -16.30
CA GLN A 845 -26.10 42.54 -17.30
C GLN A 845 -27.51 41.92 -17.25
N THR A 846 -27.58 40.60 -17.04
CA THR A 846 -28.84 39.85 -16.88
C THR A 846 -29.60 40.33 -15.64
N THR A 847 -28.91 40.52 -14.51
CA THR A 847 -29.50 40.99 -13.26
C THR A 847 -30.02 42.40 -13.38
N LEU A 848 -29.35 43.31 -14.12
CA LEU A 848 -29.79 44.66 -14.39
C LEU A 848 -31.01 44.72 -15.34
N ALA A 849 -31.05 43.86 -16.36
CA ALA A 849 -32.17 43.72 -17.27
C ALA A 849 -33.43 43.20 -16.56
N GLY A 850 -33.32 42.23 -15.66
CA GLY A 850 -34.43 41.71 -14.87
C GLY A 850 -35.02 42.75 -13.92
N ARG A 851 -34.17 43.61 -13.31
CA ARG A 851 -34.63 44.72 -12.44
C ARG A 851 -35.35 45.83 -13.24
N SER A 852 -35.02 46.04 -14.51
CA SER A 852 -35.70 47.01 -15.37
C SER A 852 -37.10 46.57 -15.81
N ASP A 853 -37.35 45.25 -15.90
CA ASP A 853 -38.68 44.71 -16.21
C ASP A 853 -39.64 44.71 -15.01
N ASP A 854 -39.13 44.49 -13.79
CA ASP A 854 -39.96 44.57 -12.57
C ASP A 854 -40.40 46.02 -12.25
N SER A 855 -39.64 47.03 -12.71
CA SER A 855 -39.99 48.46 -12.54
C SER A 855 -41.07 48.98 -13.50
N ARG A 856 -41.53 48.19 -14.46
CA ARG A 856 -42.56 48.53 -15.45
C ARG A 856 -43.98 48.09 -15.09
N THR A 857 -44.19 47.43 -13.97
CA THR A 857 -45.53 47.18 -13.45
C THR A 857 -46.06 48.41 -12.74
N PHE A 858 -46.57 49.36 -13.51
CA PHE A 858 -47.42 50.44 -12.96
C PHE A 858 -48.71 49.83 -12.30
N PRO A 859 -49.07 50.33 -11.14
CA PRO A 859 -50.35 49.90 -10.61
C PRO A 859 -51.49 50.48 -11.49
N ARG A 860 -52.35 49.60 -12.00
CA ARG A 860 -53.60 49.95 -12.64
C ARG A 860 -54.39 50.81 -11.65
N ALA A 861 -54.70 52.04 -12.05
CA ALA A 861 -55.61 52.91 -11.33
C ALA A 861 -56.92 52.20 -11.15
N VAL A 862 -57.36 52.06 -9.92
CA VAL A 862 -58.70 51.63 -9.55
C VAL A 862 -59.62 52.77 -9.89
N ALA A 863 -60.46 52.66 -10.93
CA ALA A 863 -61.57 53.52 -11.19
C ALA A 863 -62.62 53.27 -10.08
N LEU A 864 -62.94 54.27 -9.34
CA LEU A 864 -64.12 54.35 -8.52
C LEU A 864 -65.35 54.51 -9.43
N ASP A 865 -66.29 53.58 -9.31
CA ASP A 865 -67.73 53.76 -9.40
C ASP A 865 -68.45 52.90 -8.40
#